data_121710985f3e04634726472619adea95
#
_entry.id   121710985f3e04634726472619adea95
#
_cell.length_a   1.000
_cell.length_b   1.000
_cell.length_c   1.000
_cell.angle_alpha   90.00
_cell.angle_beta   90.00
_cell.angle_gamma   90.00
#
_symmetry.space_group_name_H-M   'P 1'
#
loop_
_entity.id
_entity.type
_entity.pdbx_description
1 polymer ?
#
loop_
_entity_poly.entity_id
_entity_poly.type
_entity_poly.pdbx_seq_one_letter_code
_entity_poly.pdbx_strand_id
1 'polypeptide(L)'
;SSSSAASDVYKRQFKDTMHGKLPSRKITTGAAQGYSSYGNQIGLATGQVTELYDQGYVAKRMEIGAVIGASPKENVIRETPLPDDVIVLLGGRTGRDGCGGATGSSKAHDENSIETCGAEVQKGNPPTERKIQRLFRNPETAKLIKRCNDFGAGGVCVAIGELADGLTVDLDKVTKKYDGLDGTELAISESQERMAVVLDKKDVDKFISLASKENLEATAVAVVTESPRLTMNWRGDTIVDLSREFLNTNGVTQVAKAYIEAPKWEGCYRKVAPAKLKDMPADEAFLENMSRLEVCSQIGLAERFDASIGAATVIMPFGGKNQLTPQEAMAAKIPLEKGETDDATAMSYGYIPGVSRWSPFHGSAYAVVESLSKLLAIGANPMTARLTFQEYFERLKDVPSRWGKPAAALLGAMQAQLKLGLPSIGGKDSMSGTFEDIDVPPTLVSFAVAMTKASKTISTEFKNAGSKVIFVPVPENKETLMPVWDKLIEMYNAVYALCEDGKVLSASVVKEGGTAASVCKACFGNGFGFKFANELTNDELFAPLSGSLVIELADGAALSNDVLHYDLGTVTNDAKITVNGKEIELSALLEKWTAPLEKVFPTKAEVPEIEVDVPLYSERNTSSPAIKVAKPTVFIPVFPGTNCEVDTARAFEKAGANVEMLIVKNLSSNDIEETIDEMEKLIAKSQMIMLPGGFSGGDEPDGSGKFIATTFRNPRIAEQVNNLLKNRDGLMLGICNGFQALIKLGLVPYGEIRELKANDPTLTFNTIGRHISHMAYTRVTSVKSPWFANVNAGDVFAVPVSHGEGRFMADVETVKELAKNGQIATQYVDLAGNPSSDIEFNLNGSVCCLLYTSDAA
;
A
#
# COMPACT_ATOMS: atom_id res chain seq x y z
N SER A 1 18.29 6.09 5.99
CA SER A 1 17.12 6.90 5.68
C SER A 1 17.10 8.19 6.49
N SER A 2 16.85 9.29 5.87
CA SER A 2 16.76 10.58 6.52
C SER A 2 15.51 11.30 6.06
N SER A 3 14.82 11.95 6.97
CA SER A 3 13.59 12.63 6.67
C SER A 3 13.72 14.12 6.67
N SER A 4 12.76 14.75 6.08
CA SER A 4 12.42 16.12 6.35
C SER A 4 11.00 16.21 6.85
N ALA A 5 10.73 17.08 7.81
CA ALA A 5 9.43 17.70 7.88
C ALA A 5 9.13 18.37 6.53
N ALA A 6 7.88 18.34 6.07
CA ALA A 6 7.54 18.99 4.80
C ALA A 6 7.81 20.52 4.83
N SER A 7 7.89 21.14 6.01
CA SER A 7 8.40 22.50 6.16
C SER A 7 9.82 22.67 5.62
N ASP A 8 10.65 21.64 5.74
CA ASP A 8 12.01 21.63 5.22
C ASP A 8 12.03 21.47 3.69
N VAL A 9 11.15 20.61 3.17
CA VAL A 9 10.93 20.44 1.72
C VAL A 9 10.42 21.72 1.07
N TYR A 10 9.64 22.52 1.81
CA TYR A 10 8.98 23.73 1.31
C TYR A 10 9.81 25.01 1.49
N LYS A 11 10.47 25.15 2.64
CA LYS A 11 11.16 26.38 3.03
C LYS A 11 12.64 26.38 2.72
N ARG A 12 13.29 25.19 2.62
CA ARG A 12 14.71 25.08 2.33
C ARG A 12 14.92 24.73 0.87
N GLN A 13 15.59 25.63 0.17
CA GLN A 13 16.10 25.38 -1.18
C GLN A 13 17.29 24.42 -1.10
N PHE A 14 17.74 23.90 -2.25
CA PHE A 14 18.93 23.03 -2.32
C PHE A 14 20.15 23.62 -1.59
N LYS A 15 20.35 24.94 -1.68
CA LYS A 15 21.40 25.67 -0.98
C LYS A 15 21.30 25.67 0.55
N ASP A 16 20.14 25.39 1.09
CA ASP A 16 19.85 25.34 2.53
C ASP A 16 19.88 23.91 3.07
N THR A 17 20.31 22.94 2.27
CA THR A 17 20.51 21.54 2.69
C THR A 17 21.61 21.48 3.74
N MET A 18 21.35 20.77 4.84
CA MET A 18 22.35 20.55 5.89
C MET A 18 23.55 19.82 5.29
N HIS A 19 24.76 20.24 5.74
CA HIS A 19 26.00 19.59 5.34
C HIS A 19 25.92 18.06 5.64
N GLY A 20 26.44 17.23 4.76
CA GLY A 20 26.36 15.76 4.91
C GLY A 20 24.99 15.13 4.64
N LYS A 21 23.99 15.90 4.19
CA LYS A 21 22.66 15.37 3.85
C LYS A 21 22.29 15.61 2.39
N LEU A 22 21.48 14.68 1.84
CA LEU A 22 20.79 14.90 0.58
C LEU A 22 19.67 15.94 0.76
N PRO A 23 19.30 16.70 -0.30
CA PRO A 23 18.17 17.62 -0.24
C PRO A 23 16.89 16.90 0.21
N SER A 24 16.19 17.48 1.17
CA SER A 24 14.99 16.89 1.76
C SER A 24 13.93 16.54 0.72
N ARG A 25 13.74 17.38 -0.31
CA ARG A 25 12.83 17.10 -1.40
C ARG A 25 13.21 15.80 -2.16
N LYS A 26 14.50 15.62 -2.46
CA LYS A 26 15.00 14.42 -3.16
C LYS A 26 14.77 13.16 -2.33
N ILE A 27 15.00 13.24 -1.02
CA ILE A 27 14.75 12.13 -0.10
C ILE A 27 13.26 11.79 -0.08
N THR A 28 12.40 12.78 0.13
CA THR A 28 10.95 12.59 0.25
C THR A 28 10.34 12.02 -1.03
N THR A 29 10.66 12.58 -2.19
CA THR A 29 10.13 12.09 -3.47
C THR A 29 10.71 10.74 -3.84
N GLY A 30 12.00 10.50 -3.59
CA GLY A 30 12.66 9.21 -3.84
C GLY A 30 12.14 8.10 -2.94
N ALA A 31 11.89 8.40 -1.67
CA ALA A 31 11.29 7.47 -0.72
C ALA A 31 9.86 7.07 -1.15
N ALA A 32 9.03 8.05 -1.51
CA ALA A 32 7.68 7.80 -2.01
C ALA A 32 7.69 6.95 -3.29
N GLN A 33 8.61 7.24 -4.22
CA GLN A 33 8.76 6.47 -5.45
C GLN A 33 9.22 5.03 -5.18
N GLY A 34 10.27 4.84 -4.38
CA GLY A 34 10.81 3.51 -4.07
C GLY A 34 9.78 2.63 -3.36
N TYR A 35 9.07 3.18 -2.38
CA TYR A 35 8.11 2.44 -1.57
C TYR A 35 6.85 2.09 -2.37
N SER A 36 6.32 3.04 -3.15
CA SER A 36 5.18 2.77 -4.03
C SER A 36 5.53 1.77 -5.14
N SER A 37 6.68 1.95 -5.79
CA SER A 37 7.14 1.03 -6.83
C SER A 37 7.28 -0.41 -6.31
N TYR A 38 7.87 -0.59 -5.12
CA TYR A 38 7.99 -1.91 -4.51
C TYR A 38 6.61 -2.53 -4.23
N GLY A 39 5.73 -1.82 -3.53
CA GLY A 39 4.37 -2.31 -3.20
C GLY A 39 3.53 -2.63 -4.44
N ASN A 40 3.56 -1.73 -5.45
CA ASN A 40 2.82 -1.91 -6.69
C ASN A 40 3.30 -3.14 -7.47
N GLN A 41 4.63 -3.38 -7.54
CA GLN A 41 5.20 -4.51 -8.26
C GLN A 41 4.91 -5.85 -7.60
N ILE A 42 4.97 -5.95 -6.26
CA ILE A 42 4.58 -7.19 -5.57
C ILE A 42 3.08 -7.44 -5.60
N GLY A 43 2.27 -6.43 -5.91
CA GLY A 43 0.83 -6.55 -6.02
C GLY A 43 0.12 -6.59 -4.67
N LEU A 44 0.49 -5.69 -3.75
CA LEU A 44 -0.19 -5.44 -2.49
C LEU A 44 -1.08 -4.21 -2.59
N ALA A 45 -2.38 -4.37 -2.32
CA ALA A 45 -3.28 -3.22 -2.22
C ALA A 45 -2.89 -2.36 -1.01
N THR A 46 -2.64 -1.07 -1.26
CA THR A 46 -2.25 -0.10 -0.24
C THR A 46 -3.44 0.79 0.09
N GLY A 47 -4.14 0.44 1.16
CA GLY A 47 -5.37 1.13 1.55
C GLY A 47 -5.16 2.47 2.26
N GLN A 48 -3.97 2.74 2.77
CA GLN A 48 -3.68 3.98 3.48
C GLN A 48 -2.21 4.35 3.37
N VAL A 49 -1.93 5.60 3.02
CA VAL A 49 -0.57 6.19 2.99
C VAL A 49 -0.63 7.57 3.62
N THR A 50 0.23 7.81 4.60
CA THR A 50 0.27 9.11 5.30
C THR A 50 1.69 9.46 5.70
N GLU A 51 2.09 10.71 5.49
CA GLU A 51 3.26 11.30 6.09
C GLU A 51 2.88 12.15 7.30
N LEU A 52 3.63 12.00 8.38
CA LEU A 52 3.52 12.82 9.59
C LEU A 52 4.71 13.75 9.67
N TYR A 53 4.46 15.03 9.93
CA TYR A 53 5.49 16.07 9.86
C TYR A 53 5.84 16.61 11.23
N ASP A 54 7.15 16.63 11.54
CA ASP A 54 7.74 17.25 12.72
C ASP A 54 9.16 17.72 12.40
N GLN A 55 9.59 18.84 12.96
CA GLN A 55 10.92 19.39 12.71
C GLN A 55 12.06 18.43 13.08
N GLY A 56 11.86 17.59 14.09
CA GLY A 56 12.84 16.60 14.53
C GLY A 56 13.08 15.49 13.51
N TYR A 57 12.13 15.18 12.63
CA TYR A 57 12.33 14.19 11.58
C TYR A 57 13.30 14.63 10.48
N VAL A 58 13.78 15.89 10.53
CA VAL A 58 14.95 16.32 9.75
C VAL A 58 16.22 15.55 10.15
N ALA A 59 16.31 15.08 11.40
CA ALA A 59 17.40 14.22 11.85
C ALA A 59 17.44 12.92 11.04
N LYS A 60 16.35 12.20 11.03
CA LYS A 60 16.18 10.94 10.29
C LYS A 60 14.72 10.73 9.87
N ARG A 61 14.50 10.29 8.65
CA ARG A 61 13.23 9.78 8.18
C ARG A 61 13.01 8.36 8.72
N MET A 62 11.82 8.09 9.23
CA MET A 62 11.35 6.75 9.50
C MET A 62 10.24 6.40 8.51
N GLU A 63 10.34 5.25 7.89
CA GLU A 63 9.29 4.65 7.08
C GLU A 63 8.82 3.37 7.74
N ILE A 64 7.53 3.24 7.92
CA ILE A 64 6.91 2.07 8.52
C ILE A 64 5.75 1.63 7.65
N GLY A 65 5.58 0.32 7.52
CA GLY A 65 4.45 -0.31 6.88
C GLY A 65 3.85 -1.35 7.79
N ALA A 66 2.53 -1.45 7.79
CA ALA A 66 1.81 -2.56 8.38
C ALA A 66 1.12 -3.31 7.25
N VAL A 67 1.30 -4.63 7.22
CA VAL A 67 0.71 -5.52 6.23
C VAL A 67 -0.17 -6.53 6.94
N ILE A 68 -1.36 -6.76 6.39
CA ILE A 68 -2.26 -7.79 6.87
C ILE A 68 -2.45 -8.85 5.79
N GLY A 69 -2.40 -10.11 6.19
CA GLY A 69 -2.66 -11.27 5.35
C GLY A 69 -3.60 -12.24 6.03
N ALA A 70 -4.16 -13.16 5.27
CA ALA A 70 -4.99 -14.24 5.77
C ALA A 70 -4.57 -15.57 5.12
N SER A 71 -4.63 -16.63 5.91
CA SER A 71 -4.38 -18.00 5.45
C SER A 71 -5.41 -18.94 6.05
N PRO A 72 -5.84 -20.02 5.35
CA PRO A 72 -6.62 -21.09 5.96
C PRO A 72 -5.91 -21.66 7.18
N LYS A 73 -6.66 -21.87 8.27
CA LYS A 73 -6.09 -22.33 9.54
C LYS A 73 -5.31 -23.64 9.40
N GLU A 74 -5.77 -24.53 8.56
CA GLU A 74 -5.15 -25.81 8.26
C GLU A 74 -3.80 -25.72 7.52
N ASN A 75 -3.47 -24.55 6.97
CA ASN A 75 -2.19 -24.28 6.32
C ASN A 75 -1.16 -23.68 7.28
N VAL A 76 -1.57 -23.33 8.50
CA VAL A 76 -0.68 -22.74 9.51
C VAL A 76 -0.07 -23.88 10.34
N ILE A 77 1.13 -24.29 9.97
CA ILE A 77 1.91 -25.32 10.66
C ILE A 77 2.90 -24.67 11.64
N ARG A 78 3.03 -25.24 12.82
CA ARG A 78 3.98 -24.80 13.86
C ARG A 78 4.54 -26.05 14.55
N GLU A 79 5.49 -26.69 13.90
CA GLU A 79 6.15 -27.87 14.43
C GLU A 79 7.56 -27.54 14.92
N THR A 80 8.02 -28.25 15.94
CA THR A 80 9.41 -28.14 16.39
C THR A 80 10.31 -28.91 15.43
N PRO A 81 11.37 -28.28 14.90
CA PRO A 81 12.35 -29.00 14.08
C PRO A 81 13.00 -30.15 14.85
N LEU A 82 13.21 -31.26 14.15
CA LEU A 82 13.83 -32.47 14.68
C LEU A 82 15.19 -32.71 14.02
N PRO A 83 16.10 -33.42 14.65
CA PRO A 83 17.34 -33.88 14.02
C PRO A 83 17.06 -34.53 12.66
N ASP A 84 17.94 -34.32 11.68
CA ASP A 84 17.82 -34.72 10.27
C ASP A 84 16.82 -33.90 9.43
N ASP A 85 16.04 -32.99 10.00
CA ASP A 85 15.29 -32.02 9.19
C ASP A 85 16.27 -31.16 8.40
N VAL A 86 15.84 -30.75 7.21
CA VAL A 86 16.65 -30.00 6.27
C VAL A 86 16.14 -28.57 6.15
N ILE A 87 17.08 -27.63 6.09
CA ILE A 87 16.72 -26.23 5.82
C ILE A 87 17.02 -25.91 4.38
N VAL A 88 15.99 -25.45 3.67
CA VAL A 88 16.05 -25.00 2.30
C VAL A 88 16.01 -23.48 2.27
N LEU A 89 17.00 -22.89 1.62
CA LEU A 89 17.03 -21.47 1.24
C LEU A 89 16.39 -21.32 -0.12
N LEU A 90 15.45 -20.40 -0.26
CA LEU A 90 14.76 -20.13 -1.50
C LEU A 90 14.66 -18.62 -1.79
N GLY A 91 14.51 -18.29 -3.07
CA GLY A 91 14.30 -16.91 -3.52
C GLY A 91 15.51 -16.28 -4.18
N GLY A 92 15.83 -15.05 -3.78
CA GLY A 92 16.94 -14.29 -4.37
C GLY A 92 18.32 -14.84 -4.04
N ARG A 93 19.32 -14.48 -4.85
CA ARG A 93 20.72 -14.84 -4.62
C ARG A 93 21.41 -13.85 -3.69
N THR A 94 22.45 -14.30 -3.00
CA THR A 94 23.21 -13.54 -2.01
C THR A 94 24.23 -12.61 -2.66
N GLY A 95 24.24 -11.35 -2.23
CA GLY A 95 25.27 -10.34 -2.56
C GLY A 95 25.83 -9.71 -1.28
N ARG A 96 26.53 -8.58 -1.40
CA ARG A 96 27.04 -7.80 -0.24
C ARG A 96 26.00 -6.92 0.44
N ASP A 97 24.73 -7.13 0.13
CA ASP A 97 23.64 -6.32 0.68
C ASP A 97 23.63 -6.43 2.21
N GLY A 98 23.68 -5.29 2.91
CA GLY A 98 23.56 -5.23 4.37
C GLY A 98 24.69 -5.89 5.15
N CYS A 99 25.87 -6.15 4.57
CA CYS A 99 26.98 -6.79 5.30
C CYS A 99 27.51 -5.96 6.50
N GLY A 100 27.25 -4.65 6.56
CA GLY A 100 27.42 -3.84 7.75
C GLY A 100 26.35 -4.07 8.82
N GLY A 101 25.32 -4.79 8.49
CA GLY A 101 24.25 -5.26 9.35
C GLY A 101 23.35 -4.15 9.90
N ALA A 102 22.45 -4.54 10.80
CA ALA A 102 21.64 -3.62 11.61
C ALA A 102 22.49 -2.55 12.31
N THR A 103 23.78 -2.81 12.49
CA THR A 103 24.74 -1.85 12.97
C THR A 103 24.84 -0.62 12.04
N GLY A 104 24.74 -0.77 10.72
CA GLY A 104 24.73 0.34 9.76
C GLY A 104 23.53 1.25 9.93
N SER A 105 22.32 0.69 10.07
CA SER A 105 21.09 1.46 10.32
C SER A 105 21.04 2.05 11.73
N SER A 106 21.73 1.46 12.69
CA SER A 106 21.78 1.89 14.09
C SER A 106 22.94 2.80 14.43
N LYS A 107 23.92 3.00 13.53
CA LYS A 107 25.00 3.98 13.69
C LYS A 107 24.47 5.42 13.56
N ALA A 108 25.16 6.36 14.23
CA ALA A 108 25.00 7.76 13.89
C ALA A 108 25.48 7.95 12.45
N HIS A 109 24.63 8.54 11.64
CA HIS A 109 25.09 9.01 10.34
C HIS A 109 25.88 10.30 10.52
N ASP A 110 27.02 10.37 9.88
CA ASP A 110 27.89 11.54 9.78
C ASP A 110 28.10 11.88 8.28
N GLU A 111 28.90 12.88 8.01
CA GLU A 111 29.20 13.35 6.67
C GLU A 111 29.82 12.28 5.75
N ASN A 112 30.51 11.28 6.33
CA ASN A 112 31.18 10.21 5.58
C ASN A 112 30.26 9.00 5.32
N SER A 113 29.06 9.00 5.89
CA SER A 113 28.14 7.85 5.78
C SER A 113 27.75 7.51 4.35
N ILE A 114 27.72 8.48 3.43
CA ILE A 114 27.41 8.25 2.02
C ILE A 114 28.52 7.42 1.35
N GLU A 115 29.77 7.68 1.70
CA GLU A 115 30.92 6.97 1.13
C GLU A 115 31.10 5.58 1.76
N THR A 116 30.86 5.45 3.06
CA THR A 116 31.10 4.22 3.82
C THR A 116 29.96 3.21 3.74
N CYS A 117 28.71 3.65 3.55
CA CYS A 117 27.52 2.78 3.56
C CYS A 117 26.91 2.54 2.17
N GLY A 118 27.39 3.19 1.12
CA GLY A 118 26.77 3.14 -0.21
C GLY A 118 26.78 1.74 -0.85
N ALA A 119 27.77 0.90 -0.54
CA ALA A 119 27.87 -0.47 -1.05
C ALA A 119 26.97 -1.47 -0.30
N GLU A 120 26.46 -1.09 0.86
CA GLU A 120 25.69 -1.97 1.76
C GLU A 120 24.17 -1.75 1.66
N VAL A 121 23.72 -0.89 0.74
CA VAL A 121 22.29 -0.62 0.53
C VAL A 121 21.59 -1.89 0.05
N GLN A 122 20.61 -2.32 0.80
CA GLN A 122 19.72 -3.41 0.41
C GLN A 122 18.92 -3.00 -0.83
N LYS A 123 18.85 -3.90 -1.82
CA LYS A 123 18.11 -3.70 -3.06
C LYS A 123 16.96 -4.69 -3.11
N GLY A 124 15.73 -4.18 -3.12
CA GLY A 124 14.54 -5.00 -3.28
C GLY A 124 14.41 -5.62 -4.68
N ASN A 125 13.77 -6.78 -4.73
CA ASN A 125 13.42 -7.49 -5.97
C ASN A 125 11.95 -7.92 -5.92
N PRO A 126 11.01 -6.99 -6.13
CA PRO A 126 9.58 -7.27 -6.00
C PRO A 126 9.07 -8.43 -6.88
N PRO A 127 9.57 -8.67 -8.12
CA PRO A 127 9.18 -9.85 -8.87
C PRO A 127 9.52 -11.17 -8.18
N THR A 128 10.63 -11.25 -7.43
CA THR A 128 10.98 -12.45 -6.64
C THR A 128 10.05 -12.58 -5.43
N GLU A 129 9.75 -11.49 -4.73
CA GLU A 129 8.80 -11.48 -3.63
C GLU A 129 7.41 -11.98 -4.07
N ARG A 130 6.90 -11.52 -5.22
CA ARG A 130 5.63 -12.02 -5.77
C ARG A 130 5.63 -13.53 -6.02
N LYS A 131 6.73 -14.09 -6.52
CA LYS A 131 6.86 -15.54 -6.72
C LYS A 131 6.84 -16.29 -5.39
N ILE A 132 7.53 -15.79 -4.38
CA ILE A 132 7.51 -16.35 -3.03
C ILE A 132 6.08 -16.33 -2.46
N GLN A 133 5.36 -15.23 -2.59
CA GLN A 133 3.97 -15.14 -2.16
C GLN A 133 3.07 -16.21 -2.81
N ARG A 134 3.20 -16.43 -4.14
CA ARG A 134 2.43 -17.47 -4.82
C ARG A 134 2.78 -18.86 -4.29
N LEU A 135 4.07 -19.15 -4.09
CA LEU A 135 4.52 -20.42 -3.55
C LEU A 135 3.94 -20.69 -2.16
N PHE A 136 3.97 -19.69 -1.26
CA PHE A 136 3.46 -19.84 0.12
C PHE A 136 1.93 -19.86 0.19
N ARG A 137 1.22 -19.33 -0.81
CA ARG A 137 -0.25 -19.45 -0.92
C ARG A 137 -0.70 -20.86 -1.33
N ASN A 138 0.16 -21.65 -1.94
CA ASN A 138 -0.15 -23.02 -2.32
C ASN A 138 -0.26 -23.90 -1.08
N PRO A 139 -1.44 -24.50 -0.77
CA PRO A 139 -1.64 -25.35 0.40
C PRO A 139 -0.70 -26.56 0.43
N GLU A 140 -0.34 -27.09 -0.73
CA GLU A 140 0.59 -28.22 -0.85
C GLU A 140 1.99 -27.83 -0.36
N THR A 141 2.43 -26.61 -0.67
CA THR A 141 3.72 -26.07 -0.20
C THR A 141 3.67 -25.70 1.28
N ALA A 142 2.65 -24.95 1.69
CA ALA A 142 2.54 -24.45 3.07
C ALA A 142 2.55 -25.57 4.10
N LYS A 143 1.90 -26.70 3.80
CA LYS A 143 1.82 -27.86 4.70
C LYS A 143 3.13 -28.67 4.83
N LEU A 144 4.12 -28.42 3.96
CA LEU A 144 5.44 -29.06 4.10
C LEU A 144 6.35 -28.30 5.07
N ILE A 145 6.06 -27.03 5.34
CA ILE A 145 6.92 -26.13 6.10
C ILE A 145 6.65 -26.26 7.59
N LYS A 146 7.61 -26.74 8.36
CA LYS A 146 7.53 -26.82 9.84
C LYS A 146 7.71 -25.44 10.48
N ARG A 147 8.72 -24.70 10.01
CA ARG A 147 9.07 -23.32 10.39
C ARG A 147 9.68 -22.58 9.22
N CYS A 148 9.62 -21.27 9.25
CA CYS A 148 10.29 -20.41 8.27
C CYS A 148 10.70 -19.09 8.93
N ASN A 149 11.76 -18.49 8.38
CA ASN A 149 12.17 -17.11 8.62
C ASN A 149 12.47 -16.41 7.30
N ASP A 150 12.21 -15.10 7.27
CA ASP A 150 12.70 -14.22 6.24
C ASP A 150 14.16 -13.82 6.48
N PHE A 151 14.80 -13.27 5.46
CA PHE A 151 16.16 -12.75 5.56
C PHE A 151 16.12 -11.24 5.80
N GLY A 152 16.43 -10.88 7.03
CA GLY A 152 16.66 -9.51 7.46
C GLY A 152 18.05 -9.36 8.06
N ALA A 153 18.17 -8.54 9.09
CA ALA A 153 19.42 -8.29 9.81
C ALA A 153 20.09 -9.57 10.31
N GLY A 154 21.37 -9.72 10.02
CA GLY A 154 22.18 -10.87 10.38
C GLY A 154 22.18 -12.03 9.37
N GLY A 155 21.42 -11.92 8.29
CA GLY A 155 21.48 -12.85 7.15
C GLY A 155 21.28 -14.31 7.56
N VAL A 156 22.12 -15.21 7.06
CA VAL A 156 22.10 -16.66 7.37
C VAL A 156 22.24 -16.92 8.86
N CYS A 157 23.09 -16.16 9.58
CA CYS A 157 23.31 -16.33 11.02
C CYS A 157 21.99 -16.21 11.82
N VAL A 158 21.07 -15.35 11.39
CA VAL A 158 19.79 -15.12 12.06
C VAL A 158 18.69 -15.93 11.38
N ALA A 159 18.44 -15.74 10.10
CA ALA A 159 17.33 -16.36 9.40
C ALA A 159 17.37 -17.91 9.49
N ILE A 160 18.54 -18.51 9.42
CA ILE A 160 18.71 -19.95 9.59
C ILE A 160 19.05 -20.28 11.05
N GLY A 161 19.96 -19.51 11.67
CA GLY A 161 20.47 -19.79 13.00
C GLY A 161 19.42 -19.82 14.12
N GLU A 162 18.26 -19.19 13.93
CA GLU A 162 17.14 -19.16 14.89
C GLU A 162 16.09 -20.25 14.66
N LEU A 163 16.19 -21.04 13.58
CA LEU A 163 15.16 -22.03 13.25
C LEU A 163 15.18 -23.25 14.15
N ALA A 164 16.37 -23.66 14.64
CA ALA A 164 16.52 -24.81 15.56
C ALA A 164 17.71 -24.62 16.50
N ASP A 165 17.74 -25.39 17.61
CA ASP A 165 18.80 -25.29 18.61
C ASP A 165 20.14 -25.82 18.11
N GLY A 166 20.12 -26.89 17.34
CA GLY A 166 21.30 -27.49 16.73
C GLY A 166 21.24 -27.41 15.21
N LEU A 167 22.28 -26.84 14.57
CA LEU A 167 22.33 -26.61 13.16
C LEU A 167 23.74 -26.76 12.59
N THR A 168 23.85 -27.42 11.44
CA THR A 168 25.06 -27.40 10.62
C THR A 168 24.70 -26.77 9.26
N VAL A 169 25.30 -25.62 8.98
CA VAL A 169 25.10 -24.85 7.75
C VAL A 169 26.29 -25.01 6.82
N ASP A 170 26.02 -25.28 5.56
CA ASP A 170 27.00 -25.34 4.48
C ASP A 170 26.91 -24.05 3.64
N LEU A 171 27.81 -23.10 3.91
CA LEU A 171 27.82 -21.81 3.22
C LEU A 171 28.24 -21.89 1.75
N ASP A 172 28.90 -22.98 1.34
CA ASP A 172 29.23 -23.18 -0.07
C ASP A 172 27.98 -23.42 -0.94
N LYS A 173 26.90 -23.91 -0.34
CA LYS A 173 25.60 -24.13 -1.00
C LYS A 173 24.71 -22.89 -1.04
N VAL A 174 25.07 -21.82 -0.35
CA VAL A 174 24.31 -20.55 -0.41
C VAL A 174 24.48 -19.95 -1.80
N THR A 175 23.35 -19.72 -2.49
CA THR A 175 23.34 -19.18 -3.86
C THR A 175 23.87 -17.76 -3.89
N LYS A 176 24.70 -17.43 -4.88
CA LYS A 176 25.44 -16.16 -4.99
C LYS A 176 25.03 -15.38 -6.25
N LYS A 177 24.93 -14.06 -6.14
CA LYS A 177 24.73 -13.13 -7.26
C LYS A 177 25.98 -13.08 -8.15
N TYR A 178 27.17 -13.21 -7.55
CA TYR A 178 28.48 -13.12 -8.19
C TYR A 178 29.54 -13.83 -7.33
N ASP A 179 30.66 -14.16 -7.96
CA ASP A 179 31.81 -14.74 -7.28
C ASP A 179 32.57 -13.71 -6.41
N GLY A 180 33.37 -14.20 -5.46
CA GLY A 180 34.21 -13.37 -4.59
C GLY A 180 33.60 -12.98 -3.25
N LEU A 181 32.46 -13.57 -2.89
CA LEU A 181 31.94 -13.48 -1.51
C LEU A 181 32.71 -14.44 -0.62
N ASP A 182 33.14 -13.96 0.54
CA ASP A 182 33.76 -14.79 1.57
C ASP A 182 32.72 -15.41 2.51
N GLY A 183 33.20 -16.28 3.43
CA GLY A 183 32.32 -16.98 4.38
C GLY A 183 31.60 -16.04 5.32
N THR A 184 32.22 -14.93 5.74
CA THR A 184 31.61 -13.93 6.61
C THR A 184 30.49 -13.20 5.86
N GLU A 185 30.78 -12.71 4.65
CA GLU A 185 29.77 -12.05 3.80
C GLU A 185 28.55 -12.94 3.53
N LEU A 186 28.79 -14.24 3.25
CA LEU A 186 27.71 -15.21 3.05
C LEU A 186 26.88 -15.44 4.32
N ALA A 187 27.53 -15.45 5.49
CA ALA A 187 26.88 -15.70 6.78
C ALA A 187 26.01 -14.53 7.25
N ILE A 188 26.39 -13.28 6.94
CA ILE A 188 25.73 -12.09 7.48
C ILE A 188 24.98 -11.23 6.46
N SER A 189 25.10 -11.54 5.15
CA SER A 189 24.42 -10.74 4.10
C SER A 189 22.92 -10.73 4.27
N GLU A 190 22.34 -9.53 4.16
CA GLU A 190 20.91 -9.26 4.27
C GLU A 190 20.23 -9.14 2.90
N SER A 191 20.71 -9.83 1.86
CA SER A 191 20.03 -9.82 0.56
C SER A 191 18.57 -10.22 0.72
N GLN A 192 17.67 -9.35 0.27
CA GLN A 192 16.22 -9.44 0.45
C GLN A 192 15.58 -10.48 -0.47
N GLU A 193 14.29 -10.74 -0.24
CA GLU A 193 13.45 -11.71 -0.97
C GLU A 193 14.05 -13.11 -0.95
N ARG A 194 14.50 -13.50 0.23
CA ARG A 194 14.91 -14.87 0.54
C ARG A 194 14.11 -15.39 1.74
N MET A 195 13.84 -16.68 1.73
CA MET A 195 13.22 -17.39 2.86
C MET A 195 14.05 -18.61 3.22
N ALA A 196 14.14 -18.92 4.50
CA ALA A 196 14.64 -20.19 5.01
C ALA A 196 13.47 -21.01 5.55
N VAL A 197 13.31 -22.23 5.08
CA VAL A 197 12.22 -23.13 5.49
C VAL A 197 12.77 -24.45 6.04
N VAL A 198 12.21 -24.93 7.13
CA VAL A 198 12.52 -26.23 7.71
C VAL A 198 11.55 -27.28 7.18
N LEU A 199 12.07 -28.32 6.60
CA LEU A 199 11.33 -29.42 5.98
C LEU A 199 11.74 -30.78 6.57
N ASP A 200 10.82 -31.71 6.57
CA ASP A 200 11.15 -33.12 6.71
C ASP A 200 12.07 -33.55 5.55
N LYS A 201 13.11 -34.31 5.83
CA LYS A 201 14.09 -34.75 4.82
C LYS A 201 13.45 -35.42 3.60
N LYS A 202 12.37 -36.17 3.79
CA LYS A 202 11.60 -36.82 2.71
C LYS A 202 10.89 -35.88 1.77
N ASP A 203 10.60 -34.63 2.20
CA ASP A 203 9.77 -33.66 1.49
C ASP A 203 10.61 -32.61 0.73
N VAL A 204 11.94 -32.63 0.88
CA VAL A 204 12.86 -31.65 0.30
C VAL A 204 12.75 -31.57 -1.22
N ASP A 205 12.85 -32.72 -1.90
CA ASP A 205 12.78 -32.76 -3.37
C ASP A 205 11.44 -32.28 -3.90
N LYS A 206 10.36 -32.62 -3.19
CA LYS A 206 9.01 -32.16 -3.50
C LYS A 206 8.90 -30.64 -3.38
N PHE A 207 9.42 -30.06 -2.30
CA PHE A 207 9.41 -28.62 -2.07
C PHE A 207 10.23 -27.89 -3.15
N ILE A 208 11.44 -28.36 -3.48
CA ILE A 208 12.28 -27.79 -4.54
C ILE A 208 11.54 -27.83 -5.89
N SER A 209 10.86 -28.93 -6.19
CA SER A 209 10.04 -29.04 -7.41
C SER A 209 8.90 -28.01 -7.44
N LEU A 210 8.21 -27.78 -6.32
CA LEU A 210 7.16 -26.76 -6.22
C LEU A 210 7.72 -25.35 -6.38
N ALA A 211 8.88 -25.06 -5.79
CA ALA A 211 9.56 -23.78 -5.97
C ALA A 211 9.98 -23.54 -7.44
N SER A 212 10.51 -24.58 -8.09
CA SER A 212 10.86 -24.53 -9.52
C SER A 212 9.65 -24.26 -10.44
N LYS A 213 8.46 -24.76 -10.09
CA LYS A 213 7.22 -24.45 -10.82
C LYS A 213 6.86 -22.96 -10.73
N GLU A 214 7.23 -22.31 -9.63
CA GLU A 214 7.05 -20.86 -9.44
C GLU A 214 8.22 -20.02 -9.96
N ASN A 215 9.15 -20.65 -10.72
CA ASN A 215 10.36 -19.98 -11.23
C ASN A 215 11.23 -19.42 -10.11
N LEU A 216 11.39 -20.18 -9.01
CA LEU A 216 12.23 -19.86 -7.85
C LEU A 216 13.37 -20.84 -7.71
N GLU A 217 14.57 -20.34 -7.41
CA GLU A 217 15.69 -21.17 -6.96
C GLU A 217 15.44 -21.60 -5.51
N ALA A 218 15.71 -22.87 -5.19
CA ALA A 218 15.64 -23.42 -3.86
C ALA A 218 16.76 -24.44 -3.65
N THR A 219 17.51 -24.30 -2.54
CA THR A 219 18.71 -25.12 -2.28
C THR A 219 18.74 -25.54 -0.82
N ALA A 220 19.00 -26.82 -0.56
CA ALA A 220 19.25 -27.34 0.78
C ALA A 220 20.62 -26.86 1.29
N VAL A 221 20.63 -26.03 2.32
CA VAL A 221 21.85 -25.36 2.83
C VAL A 221 22.22 -25.73 4.26
N ALA A 222 21.31 -26.35 5.03
CA ALA A 222 21.59 -26.73 6.40
C ALA A 222 20.80 -27.96 6.82
N VAL A 223 21.27 -28.61 7.91
CA VAL A 223 20.63 -29.77 8.54
C VAL A 223 20.51 -29.50 10.03
N VAL A 224 19.37 -29.86 10.61
CA VAL A 224 19.14 -29.83 12.05
C VAL A 224 19.90 -30.99 12.70
N THR A 225 20.60 -30.70 13.80
CA THR A 225 21.46 -31.69 14.50
C THR A 225 21.01 -31.89 15.95
N GLU A 226 21.38 -33.05 16.56
CA GLU A 226 21.13 -33.32 17.98
C GLU A 226 21.98 -32.41 18.89
N SER A 227 23.18 -32.03 18.44
CA SER A 227 24.07 -31.17 19.20
C SER A 227 23.52 -29.73 19.21
N PRO A 228 23.27 -29.12 20.37
CA PRO A 228 22.72 -27.75 20.44
C PRO A 228 23.79 -26.70 20.15
N ARG A 229 24.29 -26.71 18.93
CA ARG A 229 25.32 -25.77 18.44
C ARG A 229 24.92 -25.22 17.05
N LEU A 230 25.26 -23.98 16.80
CA LEU A 230 25.26 -23.41 15.49
C LEU A 230 26.66 -23.54 14.87
N THR A 231 26.77 -24.40 13.87
CA THR A 231 28.02 -24.64 13.15
C THR A 231 27.87 -24.18 11.69
N MET A 232 28.83 -23.42 11.18
CA MET A 232 28.86 -23.03 9.77
C MET A 232 30.18 -23.38 9.12
N ASN A 233 30.11 -24.07 7.99
CA ASN A 233 31.27 -24.52 7.23
C ASN A 233 31.38 -23.75 5.93
N TRP A 234 32.61 -23.38 5.55
CA TRP A 234 32.93 -22.71 4.28
C TRP A 234 34.29 -23.24 3.76
N ARG A 235 34.30 -23.75 2.54
CA ARG A 235 35.47 -24.32 1.86
C ARG A 235 36.20 -25.40 2.66
N GLY A 236 35.42 -26.19 3.39
CA GLY A 236 35.93 -27.28 4.25
C GLY A 236 36.34 -26.88 5.66
N ASP A 237 36.40 -25.60 5.97
CA ASP A 237 36.72 -25.09 7.30
C ASP A 237 35.46 -24.73 8.07
N THR A 238 35.45 -24.96 9.37
CA THR A 238 34.40 -24.46 10.27
C THR A 238 34.74 -23.04 10.69
N ILE A 239 33.93 -22.07 10.24
CA ILE A 239 34.14 -20.65 10.52
C ILE A 239 33.25 -20.10 11.64
N VAL A 240 32.17 -20.82 12.00
CA VAL A 240 31.32 -20.54 13.16
C VAL A 240 31.08 -21.85 13.91
N ASP A 241 31.29 -21.82 15.23
CA ASP A 241 30.94 -22.93 16.12
C ASP A 241 30.57 -22.37 17.50
N LEU A 242 29.26 -22.12 17.70
CA LEU A 242 28.71 -21.48 18.89
C LEU A 242 27.71 -22.41 19.57
N SER A 243 27.82 -22.56 20.89
CA SER A 243 26.81 -23.31 21.67
C SER A 243 25.49 -22.53 21.75
N ARG A 244 24.37 -23.22 21.73
CA ARG A 244 23.06 -22.62 21.97
C ARG A 244 22.97 -21.95 23.34
N GLU A 245 23.58 -22.53 24.34
CA GLU A 245 23.70 -21.93 25.67
C GLU A 245 24.30 -20.52 25.61
N PHE A 246 25.42 -20.34 24.90
CA PHE A 246 26.04 -19.04 24.71
C PHE A 246 25.09 -18.07 23.95
N LEU A 247 24.48 -18.53 22.86
CA LEU A 247 23.56 -17.70 22.08
C LEU A 247 22.34 -17.25 22.88
N ASN A 248 21.87 -18.07 23.84
CA ASN A 248 20.72 -17.77 24.68
C ASN A 248 21.04 -16.88 25.89
N THR A 249 22.30 -16.53 26.15
CA THR A 249 22.68 -15.73 27.32
C THR A 249 22.27 -14.29 27.27
N ASN A 250 21.91 -13.75 26.11
CA ASN A 250 21.68 -12.32 25.90
C ASN A 250 22.87 -11.41 26.30
N GLY A 251 24.05 -11.99 26.50
CA GLY A 251 25.27 -11.27 26.91
C GLY A 251 25.24 -10.78 28.36
N VAL A 252 25.99 -9.71 28.63
CA VAL A 252 26.07 -9.10 29.96
C VAL A 252 24.80 -8.28 30.24
N THR A 253 24.21 -8.46 31.41
CA THR A 253 23.09 -7.66 31.86
C THR A 253 23.44 -6.17 31.85
N GLN A 254 22.78 -5.41 31.04
CA GLN A 254 22.92 -3.96 30.98
C GLN A 254 21.98 -3.30 31.97
N VAL A 255 22.45 -2.29 32.66
CA VAL A 255 21.66 -1.49 33.60
C VAL A 255 21.66 -0.05 33.15
N ALA A 256 20.51 0.48 32.87
CA ALA A 256 20.33 1.91 32.55
C ALA A 256 19.48 2.60 33.63
N LYS A 257 19.75 3.86 33.85
CA LYS A 257 18.91 4.73 34.68
C LYS A 257 17.93 5.47 33.76
N ALA A 258 16.65 5.42 34.05
CA ALA A 258 15.62 6.18 33.36
C ALA A 258 15.01 7.23 34.30
N TYR A 259 14.87 8.44 33.79
CA TYR A 259 14.17 9.52 34.47
C TYR A 259 13.01 10.01 33.61
N ILE A 260 11.79 9.74 34.03
CA ILE A 260 10.57 10.17 33.33
C ILE A 260 10.21 11.58 33.79
N GLU A 261 10.27 12.52 32.88
CA GLU A 261 9.88 13.91 33.13
C GLU A 261 8.36 14.04 33.17
N ALA A 262 7.86 14.75 34.16
CA ALA A 262 6.43 15.10 34.20
C ALA A 262 6.12 16.13 33.11
N PRO A 263 4.97 16.01 32.41
CA PRO A 263 4.57 17.00 31.43
C PRO A 263 4.25 18.34 32.07
N LYS A 264 4.40 19.42 31.33
CA LYS A 264 3.86 20.72 31.74
C LYS A 264 2.34 20.67 31.55
N TRP A 265 1.60 20.70 32.65
CA TRP A 265 0.14 20.56 32.62
C TRP A 265 -0.56 21.76 31.98
N GLU A 266 0.00 22.96 32.14
CA GLU A 266 -0.44 24.14 31.43
C GLU A 266 -0.05 24.00 29.94
N GLY A 267 -1.03 24.19 29.04
CA GLY A 267 -0.81 24.11 27.60
C GLY A 267 -0.67 22.68 27.08
N CYS A 268 -1.46 21.75 27.59
CA CYS A 268 -1.58 20.41 27.01
C CYS A 268 -1.83 20.49 25.50
N TYR A 269 -0.87 20.01 24.70
CA TYR A 269 -0.89 20.10 23.24
C TYR A 269 -2.20 19.60 22.63
N ARG A 270 -2.78 18.55 23.20
CA ARG A 270 -4.02 17.93 22.72
C ARG A 270 -5.25 18.85 22.86
N LYS A 271 -5.21 19.86 23.76
CA LYS A 271 -6.38 20.68 24.16
C LYS A 271 -6.30 22.14 23.74
N VAL A 272 -5.24 22.54 23.09
CA VAL A 272 -5.03 23.93 22.68
C VAL A 272 -4.87 24.05 21.18
N ALA A 273 -5.46 25.10 20.62
CA ALA A 273 -5.23 25.43 19.22
C ALA A 273 -3.75 25.79 18.99
N PRO A 274 -3.22 25.54 17.80
CA PRO A 274 -1.91 26.04 17.43
C PRO A 274 -1.81 27.55 17.70
N ALA A 275 -0.68 27.99 18.25
CA ALA A 275 -0.50 29.37 18.70
C ALA A 275 -0.85 30.42 17.63
N LYS A 276 -0.55 30.14 16.38
CA LYS A 276 -0.87 31.02 15.24
C LYS A 276 -2.37 31.19 15.03
N LEU A 277 -3.18 30.21 15.36
CA LEU A 277 -4.63 30.22 15.14
C LEU A 277 -5.43 30.77 16.33
N LYS A 278 -4.81 30.82 17.50
CA LYS A 278 -5.51 31.05 18.78
C LYS A 278 -6.33 32.33 18.84
N ASP A 279 -5.79 33.42 18.33
CA ASP A 279 -6.39 34.76 18.37
C ASP A 279 -6.87 35.24 16.99
N MET A 280 -6.92 34.35 16.00
CA MET A 280 -7.29 34.65 14.62
C MET A 280 -8.81 34.61 14.46
N PRO A 281 -9.45 35.49 13.64
CA PRO A 281 -10.84 35.34 13.27
C PRO A 281 -11.15 33.96 12.72
N ALA A 282 -12.30 33.37 13.01
CA ALA A 282 -12.61 31.98 12.64
C ALA A 282 -12.46 31.68 11.15
N ASP A 283 -12.93 32.59 10.28
CA ASP A 283 -12.83 32.45 8.81
C ASP A 283 -11.38 32.40 8.32
N GLU A 284 -10.53 33.30 8.81
CA GLU A 284 -9.09 33.31 8.51
C GLU A 284 -8.40 32.08 9.10
N ALA A 285 -8.75 31.68 10.33
CA ALA A 285 -8.18 30.53 11.02
C ALA A 285 -8.49 29.20 10.30
N PHE A 286 -9.69 29.04 9.73
CA PHE A 286 -10.03 27.86 8.92
C PHE A 286 -9.13 27.75 7.69
N LEU A 287 -8.93 28.83 6.92
CA LEU A 287 -8.08 28.86 5.72
C LEU A 287 -6.61 28.57 6.08
N GLU A 288 -6.10 29.18 7.15
CA GLU A 288 -4.74 28.96 7.62
C GLU A 288 -4.56 27.52 8.12
N ASN A 289 -5.53 26.99 8.89
CA ASN A 289 -5.49 25.62 9.40
C ASN A 289 -5.42 24.58 8.28
N MET A 290 -6.24 24.75 7.23
CA MET A 290 -6.21 23.82 6.08
C MET A 290 -4.89 23.84 5.32
N SER A 291 -4.14 24.94 5.36
CA SER A 291 -2.83 25.06 4.71
C SER A 291 -1.65 24.53 5.54
N ARG A 292 -1.88 24.16 6.80
CA ARG A 292 -0.83 23.56 7.64
C ARG A 292 -0.40 22.20 7.10
N LEU A 293 0.90 21.89 7.22
CA LEU A 293 1.46 20.63 6.72
C LEU A 293 0.88 19.40 7.39
N GLU A 294 0.58 19.50 8.69
CA GLU A 294 -0.04 18.45 9.48
C GLU A 294 -1.51 18.19 9.09
N VAL A 295 -2.11 19.09 8.31
CA VAL A 295 -3.53 19.06 7.94
C VAL A 295 -3.75 18.90 6.45
N CYS A 296 -2.86 19.43 5.61
CA CYS A 296 -3.01 19.55 4.16
C CYS A 296 -3.18 18.20 3.45
N SER A 297 -3.58 18.27 2.19
CA SER A 297 -3.82 17.10 1.33
C SER A 297 -2.56 16.32 1.03
N GLN A 298 -2.66 15.00 1.08
CA GLN A 298 -1.62 14.06 0.67
C GLN A 298 -2.08 13.17 -0.51
N ILE A 299 -3.06 13.62 -1.28
CA ILE A 299 -3.60 12.89 -2.43
C ILE A 299 -2.46 12.52 -3.41
N GLY A 300 -1.62 13.49 -3.77
CA GLY A 300 -0.53 13.27 -4.72
C GLY A 300 0.54 12.27 -4.24
N LEU A 301 0.64 12.04 -2.92
CA LEU A 301 1.43 10.96 -2.33
C LEU A 301 0.68 9.62 -2.41
N ALA A 302 -0.56 9.58 -1.93
CA ALA A 302 -1.30 8.33 -1.78
C ALA A 302 -1.65 7.67 -3.13
N GLU A 303 -1.98 8.46 -4.14
CA GLU A 303 -2.29 7.94 -5.49
C GLU A 303 -1.11 7.26 -6.20
N ARG A 304 0.11 7.35 -5.68
CA ARG A 304 1.26 6.61 -6.20
C ARG A 304 1.20 5.12 -5.88
N PHE A 305 0.38 4.73 -4.91
CA PHE A 305 0.24 3.38 -4.41
C PHE A 305 -1.03 2.75 -4.97
N ASP A 306 -0.92 1.54 -5.52
CA ASP A 306 -2.09 0.80 -5.99
C ASP A 306 -2.99 0.43 -4.81
N ALA A 307 -4.19 0.99 -4.80
CA ALA A 307 -5.18 0.72 -3.76
C ALA A 307 -6.18 -0.38 -4.14
N SER A 308 -6.20 -0.83 -5.40
CA SER A 308 -7.27 -1.67 -5.95
C SER A 308 -6.86 -3.08 -6.37
N ILE A 309 -5.57 -3.37 -6.44
CA ILE A 309 -5.06 -4.67 -6.88
C ILE A 309 -5.62 -5.82 -6.03
N GLY A 310 -5.91 -6.95 -6.67
CA GLY A 310 -6.52 -8.12 -6.03
C GLY A 310 -8.04 -8.02 -5.87
N ALA A 311 -8.66 -6.88 -6.23
CA ALA A 311 -10.10 -6.65 -6.21
C ALA A 311 -10.78 -6.94 -4.84
N ALA A 312 -10.04 -6.77 -3.74
CA ALA A 312 -10.52 -7.01 -2.38
C ALA A 312 -10.79 -5.71 -1.59
N THR A 313 -10.35 -4.58 -2.09
CA THR A 313 -10.48 -3.28 -1.41
C THR A 313 -11.95 -2.89 -1.26
N VAL A 314 -12.35 -2.55 -0.03
CA VAL A 314 -13.71 -2.11 0.31
C VAL A 314 -13.78 -0.58 0.36
N ILE A 315 -12.75 0.05 0.92
CA ILE A 315 -12.62 1.51 1.01
C ILE A 315 -11.36 1.95 0.27
N MET A 316 -11.52 2.80 -0.75
CA MET A 316 -10.40 3.49 -1.40
C MET A 316 -9.81 4.54 -0.46
N PRO A 317 -8.54 4.97 -0.62
CA PRO A 317 -7.91 5.95 0.28
C PRO A 317 -8.64 7.28 0.40
N PHE A 318 -9.37 7.67 -0.63
CA PHE A 318 -10.20 8.89 -0.67
C PHE A 318 -11.60 8.56 -1.16
N GLY A 319 -12.60 9.04 -0.42
CA GLY A 319 -14.02 8.76 -0.65
C GLY A 319 -14.82 9.93 -1.19
N GLY A 320 -16.10 9.64 -1.46
CA GLY A 320 -17.06 10.53 -2.09
C GLY A 320 -16.97 10.52 -3.62
N LYS A 321 -17.97 11.11 -4.28
CA LYS A 321 -18.01 11.22 -5.74
C LYS A 321 -16.81 11.98 -6.34
N ASN A 322 -16.26 12.93 -5.57
CA ASN A 322 -15.09 13.72 -5.95
C ASN A 322 -13.76 13.04 -5.53
N GLN A 323 -13.81 11.93 -4.79
CA GLN A 323 -12.63 11.20 -4.28
C GLN A 323 -11.64 12.11 -3.51
N LEU A 324 -12.16 13.00 -2.65
CA LEU A 324 -11.37 14.00 -1.93
C LEU A 324 -11.34 13.81 -0.41
N THR A 325 -12.26 13.03 0.18
CA THR A 325 -12.28 12.82 1.63
C THR A 325 -11.33 11.69 2.04
N PRO A 326 -10.26 11.97 2.81
CA PRO A 326 -9.38 10.93 3.33
C PRO A 326 -10.15 9.94 4.22
N GLN A 327 -9.94 8.66 4.03
CA GLN A 327 -10.55 7.63 4.85
C GLN A 327 -9.76 7.38 6.15
N GLU A 328 -10.44 6.99 7.23
CA GLU A 328 -9.80 6.87 8.54
C GLU A 328 -9.00 5.57 8.71
N ALA A 329 -9.38 4.51 8.01
CA ALA A 329 -8.72 3.21 8.03
C ALA A 329 -8.84 2.52 6.67
N MET A 330 -8.02 1.52 6.43
CA MET A 330 -8.22 0.61 5.30
C MET A 330 -9.23 -0.48 5.66
N ALA A 331 -10.01 -0.92 4.67
CA ALA A 331 -10.81 -2.15 4.76
C ALA A 331 -10.68 -2.94 3.46
N ALA A 332 -10.45 -4.25 3.60
CA ALA A 332 -10.33 -5.17 2.47
C ALA A 332 -10.95 -6.52 2.80
N LYS A 333 -11.65 -7.12 1.83
CA LYS A 333 -12.19 -8.49 1.95
C LYS A 333 -11.06 -9.49 2.13
N ILE A 334 -11.31 -10.57 2.86
CA ILE A 334 -10.37 -11.68 2.96
C ILE A 334 -10.22 -12.32 1.56
N PRO A 335 -8.97 -12.43 1.04
CA PRO A 335 -8.74 -13.02 -0.27
C PRO A 335 -8.91 -14.55 -0.19
N LEU A 336 -10.01 -15.06 -0.69
CA LEU A 336 -10.29 -16.49 -0.80
C LEU A 336 -9.66 -17.07 -2.06
N GLU A 337 -9.32 -18.36 -2.04
CA GLU A 337 -8.93 -19.09 -3.25
C GLU A 337 -10.11 -19.25 -4.21
N LYS A 338 -11.30 -19.53 -3.67
CA LYS A 338 -12.57 -19.70 -4.43
C LYS A 338 -13.72 -19.06 -3.69
N GLY A 339 -14.69 -18.58 -4.46
CA GLY A 339 -15.91 -17.97 -3.92
C GLY A 339 -15.74 -16.51 -3.51
N GLU A 340 -16.73 -16.00 -2.81
CA GLU A 340 -16.80 -14.64 -2.30
C GLU A 340 -17.10 -14.65 -0.79
N THR A 341 -16.69 -13.60 -0.09
CA THR A 341 -16.99 -13.40 1.32
C THR A 341 -17.38 -11.97 1.58
N ASP A 342 -18.19 -11.76 2.62
CA ASP A 342 -18.45 -10.45 3.21
C ASP A 342 -17.47 -10.15 4.37
N ASP A 343 -16.69 -11.14 4.81
CA ASP A 343 -15.68 -10.94 5.84
C ASP A 343 -14.54 -10.07 5.29
N ALA A 344 -14.20 -9.05 6.06
CA ALA A 344 -13.17 -8.09 5.73
C ALA A 344 -12.25 -7.85 6.94
N THR A 345 -11.05 -7.41 6.67
CA THR A 345 -10.12 -6.90 7.66
C THR A 345 -10.12 -5.38 7.61
N ALA A 346 -10.06 -4.76 8.78
CA ALA A 346 -9.87 -3.33 8.95
C ALA A 346 -8.53 -3.08 9.65
N MET A 347 -7.74 -2.12 9.17
CA MET A 347 -6.47 -1.73 9.78
C MET A 347 -6.31 -0.22 9.79
N SER A 348 -5.85 0.29 10.93
CA SER A 348 -5.63 1.71 11.18
C SER A 348 -4.32 1.95 11.91
N TYR A 349 -3.93 3.21 12.04
CA TYR A 349 -2.82 3.63 12.90
C TYR A 349 -3.20 4.86 13.72
N GLY A 350 -2.49 5.10 14.82
CA GLY A 350 -2.61 6.30 15.63
C GLY A 350 -1.24 6.80 16.09
N TYR A 351 -1.02 8.10 15.96
CA TYR A 351 0.14 8.82 16.47
C TYR A 351 0.06 10.32 16.13
N ILE A 352 0.32 11.17 17.11
CA ILE A 352 0.48 12.63 16.91
C ILE A 352 1.80 13.08 17.53
N PRO A 353 2.78 13.54 16.71
CA PRO A 353 4.09 13.96 17.20
C PRO A 353 4.04 15.01 18.32
N GLY A 354 3.17 16.01 18.20
CA GLY A 354 3.03 17.08 19.19
C GLY A 354 2.55 16.60 20.57
N VAL A 355 1.65 15.61 20.62
CA VAL A 355 1.21 15.00 21.87
C VAL A 355 2.35 14.22 22.52
N SER A 356 3.09 13.47 21.74
CA SER A 356 4.24 12.68 22.23
C SER A 356 5.42 13.58 22.69
N ARG A 357 5.63 14.74 22.05
CA ARG A 357 6.61 15.73 22.51
C ARG A 357 6.20 16.35 23.85
N TRP A 358 4.92 16.62 24.03
CA TRP A 358 4.38 17.14 25.28
C TRP A 358 4.53 16.10 26.40
N SER A 359 4.16 14.84 26.12
CA SER A 359 4.30 13.72 27.06
C SER A 359 4.33 12.39 26.31
N PRO A 360 5.45 11.66 26.26
CA PRO A 360 5.51 10.34 25.62
C PRO A 360 4.50 9.33 26.22
N PHE A 361 4.22 9.42 27.51
CA PHE A 361 3.23 8.59 28.20
C PHE A 361 1.82 8.80 27.65
N HIS A 362 1.37 10.07 27.58
CA HIS A 362 0.06 10.39 27.00
C HIS A 362 0.04 10.14 25.49
N GLY A 363 1.12 10.48 24.80
CA GLY A 363 1.25 10.28 23.35
C GLY A 363 1.02 8.84 22.94
N SER A 364 1.61 7.89 23.64
CA SER A 364 1.41 6.46 23.34
C SER A 364 0.03 5.94 23.74
N ALA A 365 -0.51 6.38 24.87
CA ALA A 365 -1.87 6.01 25.26
C ALA A 365 -2.91 6.52 24.27
N TYR A 366 -2.79 7.78 23.84
CA TYR A 366 -3.68 8.37 22.82
C TYR A 366 -3.40 7.85 21.41
N ALA A 367 -2.20 7.35 21.10
CA ALA A 367 -1.94 6.64 19.86
C ALA A 367 -2.79 5.35 19.77
N VAL A 368 -2.90 4.60 20.88
CA VAL A 368 -3.80 3.44 20.95
C VAL A 368 -5.26 3.87 20.79
N VAL A 369 -5.71 4.90 21.54
CA VAL A 369 -7.08 5.41 21.44
C VAL A 369 -7.40 5.88 20.01
N GLU A 370 -6.50 6.60 19.36
CA GLU A 370 -6.70 7.09 17.99
C GLU A 370 -6.83 5.94 16.99
N SER A 371 -5.95 4.93 17.06
CA SER A 371 -6.04 3.76 16.17
C SER A 371 -7.36 3.00 16.36
N LEU A 372 -7.82 2.83 17.58
CA LEU A 372 -9.10 2.18 17.87
C LEU A 372 -10.32 3.01 17.41
N SER A 373 -10.29 4.33 17.65
CA SER A 373 -11.35 5.23 17.18
C SER A 373 -11.45 5.27 15.65
N LYS A 374 -10.32 5.13 14.92
CA LYS A 374 -10.31 5.03 13.46
C LYS A 374 -10.94 3.71 12.96
N LEU A 375 -10.73 2.60 13.65
CA LEU A 375 -11.45 1.36 13.35
C LEU A 375 -12.96 1.53 13.53
N LEU A 376 -13.35 2.15 14.63
CA LEU A 376 -14.76 2.43 14.92
C LEU A 376 -15.40 3.36 13.86
N ALA A 377 -14.67 4.38 13.42
CA ALA A 377 -15.14 5.34 12.41
C ALA A 377 -15.49 4.68 11.07
N ILE A 378 -14.87 3.55 10.74
CA ILE A 378 -15.22 2.75 9.55
C ILE A 378 -16.18 1.59 9.84
N GLY A 379 -16.78 1.53 11.03
CA GLY A 379 -17.76 0.52 11.40
C GLY A 379 -17.17 -0.80 11.92
N ALA A 380 -15.86 -0.88 12.20
CA ALA A 380 -15.25 -2.06 12.81
C ALA A 380 -15.32 -1.99 14.35
N ASN A 381 -15.45 -3.15 15.02
CA ASN A 381 -15.49 -3.21 16.48
C ASN A 381 -14.09 -3.03 17.09
N PRO A 382 -13.78 -1.90 17.72
CA PRO A 382 -12.45 -1.65 18.29
C PRO A 382 -12.11 -2.58 19.45
N MET A 383 -13.12 -3.13 20.15
CA MET A 383 -12.90 -4.02 21.30
C MET A 383 -12.48 -5.45 20.89
N THR A 384 -12.43 -5.76 19.60
CA THR A 384 -11.90 -7.02 19.07
C THR A 384 -10.51 -6.88 18.49
N ALA A 385 -9.94 -5.69 18.52
CA ALA A 385 -8.68 -5.37 17.87
C ALA A 385 -7.49 -6.14 18.44
N ARG A 386 -6.47 -6.31 17.60
CA ARG A 386 -5.10 -6.68 17.98
C ARG A 386 -4.18 -5.55 17.59
N LEU A 387 -3.22 -5.26 18.48
CA LEU A 387 -2.31 -4.12 18.34
C LEU A 387 -0.92 -4.59 17.92
N THR A 388 -0.19 -3.70 17.29
CA THR A 388 1.26 -3.80 17.11
C THR A 388 1.87 -2.42 17.15
N PHE A 389 3.08 -2.29 17.72
CA PHE A 389 3.69 -0.99 17.96
C PHE A 389 4.99 -0.84 17.19
N GLN A 390 5.22 0.38 16.71
CA GLN A 390 6.49 0.80 16.11
C GLN A 390 7.04 1.96 16.90
N GLU A 391 8.26 1.81 17.40
CA GLU A 391 8.91 2.81 18.23
C GLU A 391 10.13 3.40 17.55
N TYR A 392 10.34 4.72 17.71
CA TYR A 392 11.49 5.40 17.20
C TYR A 392 11.88 6.57 18.12
N PHE A 393 13.06 6.48 18.70
CA PHE A 393 13.57 7.46 19.63
C PHE A 393 14.97 7.93 19.25
N GLU A 394 15.36 9.06 19.82
CA GLU A 394 16.72 9.55 19.75
C GLU A 394 17.72 8.57 20.38
N ARG A 395 19.03 8.75 20.12
CA ARG A 395 20.09 8.00 20.78
C ARG A 395 20.04 8.23 22.29
N LEU A 396 19.91 7.17 23.03
CA LEU A 396 19.72 7.22 24.50
C LEU A 396 21.01 7.60 25.23
N LYS A 397 22.18 7.13 24.77
CA LYS A 397 23.46 7.34 25.41
C LYS A 397 23.37 6.99 26.91
N ASP A 398 24.27 7.51 27.72
CA ASP A 398 24.21 7.40 29.19
C ASP A 398 23.50 8.63 29.81
N VAL A 399 22.26 8.91 29.33
CA VAL A 399 21.48 10.08 29.75
C VAL A 399 20.11 9.62 30.25
N PRO A 400 19.86 9.65 31.58
CA PRO A 400 18.62 9.14 32.17
C PRO A 400 17.32 9.73 31.62
N SER A 401 17.28 11.01 31.28
CA SER A 401 16.10 11.64 30.69
C SER A 401 15.79 11.15 29.28
N ARG A 402 16.80 10.76 28.50
CA ARG A 402 16.60 10.14 27.18
C ARG A 402 16.00 8.73 27.32
N TRP A 403 16.49 7.92 28.30
CA TRP A 403 15.90 6.62 28.64
C TRP A 403 14.48 6.74 29.19
N GLY A 404 14.15 7.87 29.82
CA GLY A 404 12.81 8.17 30.33
C GLY A 404 11.75 8.27 29.27
N LYS A 405 12.07 8.66 28.02
CA LYS A 405 11.11 8.83 26.93
C LYS A 405 10.53 7.51 26.43
N PRO A 406 11.34 6.51 26.01
CA PRO A 406 10.81 5.20 25.65
C PRO A 406 10.14 4.49 26.84
N ALA A 407 10.69 4.61 28.05
CA ALA A 407 10.07 4.04 29.25
C ALA A 407 8.67 4.63 29.50
N ALA A 408 8.48 5.94 29.34
CA ALA A 408 7.19 6.60 29.49
C ALA A 408 6.21 6.16 28.38
N ALA A 409 6.67 6.06 27.14
CA ALA A 409 5.84 5.62 26.01
C ALA A 409 5.35 4.19 26.19
N LEU A 410 6.25 3.28 26.58
CA LEU A 410 5.88 1.88 26.90
C LEU A 410 4.87 1.78 28.03
N LEU A 411 5.04 2.55 29.11
CA LEU A 411 4.08 2.57 30.24
C LEU A 411 2.70 3.08 29.81
N GLY A 412 2.63 4.10 28.95
CA GLY A 412 1.37 4.62 28.41
C GLY A 412 0.64 3.60 27.53
N ALA A 413 1.37 2.95 26.61
CA ALA A 413 0.82 1.91 25.76
C ALA A 413 0.39 0.67 26.57
N MET A 414 1.20 0.26 27.58
CA MET A 414 0.87 -0.84 28.48
C MET A 414 -0.40 -0.55 29.29
N GLN A 415 -0.53 0.67 29.82
CA GLN A 415 -1.76 1.08 30.54
C GLN A 415 -2.98 0.97 29.63
N ALA A 416 -2.91 1.47 28.40
CA ALA A 416 -4.01 1.37 27.45
C ALA A 416 -4.40 -0.08 27.18
N GLN A 417 -3.42 -0.96 26.91
CA GLN A 417 -3.67 -2.39 26.69
C GLN A 417 -4.36 -3.07 27.88
N LEU A 418 -3.82 -2.86 29.08
CA LEU A 418 -4.35 -3.47 30.30
C LEU A 418 -5.77 -2.98 30.62
N LYS A 419 -6.03 -1.67 30.44
CA LYS A 419 -7.33 -1.08 30.74
C LYS A 419 -8.41 -1.42 29.72
N LEU A 420 -8.03 -1.58 28.47
CA LEU A 420 -8.95 -1.95 27.38
C LEU A 420 -9.07 -3.47 27.21
N GLY A 421 -8.18 -4.25 27.79
CA GLY A 421 -8.14 -5.71 27.60
C GLY A 421 -7.69 -6.12 26.18
N LEU A 422 -6.91 -5.28 25.50
CA LEU A 422 -6.48 -5.50 24.12
C LEU A 422 -4.99 -5.80 24.05
N PRO A 423 -4.58 -7.00 23.56
CA PRO A 423 -3.17 -7.36 23.49
C PRO A 423 -2.48 -6.77 22.26
N SER A 424 -1.19 -6.46 22.39
CA SER A 424 -0.29 -6.33 21.26
C SER A 424 0.31 -7.69 20.88
N ILE A 425 0.45 -7.94 19.57
CA ILE A 425 1.04 -9.19 19.04
C ILE A 425 2.54 -9.09 18.85
N GLY A 426 3.10 -7.89 18.90
CA GLY A 426 4.52 -7.62 18.73
C GLY A 426 4.76 -6.16 18.42
N GLY A 427 5.95 -5.88 17.92
CA GLY A 427 6.38 -4.54 17.53
C GLY A 427 7.85 -4.52 17.15
N LYS A 428 8.33 -3.32 16.89
CA LYS A 428 9.74 -3.03 16.63
C LYS A 428 10.13 -1.70 17.23
N ASP A 429 11.37 -1.60 17.68
CA ASP A 429 11.95 -0.36 18.20
C ASP A 429 13.26 0.02 17.49
N SER A 430 13.60 1.29 17.56
CA SER A 430 14.91 1.81 17.16
C SER A 430 15.25 3.07 17.95
N MET A 431 16.46 3.09 18.52
CA MET A 431 16.98 4.22 19.29
C MET A 431 18.12 4.92 18.52
N SER A 432 17.91 5.14 17.21
CA SER A 432 18.91 5.71 16.31
C SER A 432 18.55 7.09 15.74
N GLY A 433 17.49 7.70 16.26
CA GLY A 433 16.87 8.91 15.70
C GLY A 433 17.57 10.22 16.03
N THR A 434 18.89 10.26 16.02
CA THR A 434 19.69 11.47 16.24
C THR A 434 20.59 11.73 15.04
N PHE A 435 20.66 12.98 14.62
CA PHE A 435 21.67 13.49 13.69
C PHE A 435 22.28 14.78 14.29
N GLU A 436 23.58 14.72 14.62
CA GLU A 436 24.26 15.79 15.36
C GLU A 436 23.52 16.16 16.65
N ASP A 437 22.92 17.34 16.71
CA ASP A 437 22.15 17.89 17.82
C ASP A 437 20.63 17.85 17.62
N ILE A 438 20.16 17.31 16.48
CA ILE A 438 18.73 17.19 16.17
C ILE A 438 18.26 15.78 16.53
N ASP A 439 17.21 15.70 17.35
CA ASP A 439 16.57 14.47 17.77
C ASP A 439 15.16 14.34 17.15
N VAL A 440 14.80 13.15 16.71
CA VAL A 440 13.40 12.83 16.33
C VAL A 440 12.45 13.02 17.51
N PRO A 441 11.16 13.33 17.28
CA PRO A 441 10.19 13.32 18.36
C PRO A 441 10.08 11.91 18.97
N PRO A 442 9.73 11.79 20.26
CA PRO A 442 9.37 10.51 20.84
C PRO A 442 8.26 9.86 20.01
N THR A 443 8.52 8.74 19.42
CA THR A 443 7.59 8.10 18.48
C THR A 443 7.20 6.71 18.98
N LEU A 444 5.92 6.52 19.24
CA LEU A 444 5.27 5.22 19.33
C LEU A 444 4.00 5.27 18.48
N VAL A 445 4.00 4.56 17.37
CA VAL A 445 2.84 4.40 16.49
C VAL A 445 2.10 3.12 16.88
N SER A 446 0.80 3.24 17.12
CA SER A 446 -0.08 2.10 17.33
C SER A 446 -0.75 1.73 16.02
N PHE A 447 -0.59 0.48 15.59
CA PHE A 447 -1.43 -0.13 14.56
C PHE A 447 -2.48 -1.01 15.23
N ALA A 448 -3.72 -0.91 14.74
CA ALA A 448 -4.84 -1.70 15.23
C ALA A 448 -5.49 -2.44 14.05
N VAL A 449 -5.76 -3.73 14.23
CA VAL A 449 -6.38 -4.61 13.24
C VAL A 449 -7.59 -5.27 13.85
N ALA A 450 -8.73 -5.23 13.15
CA ALA A 450 -9.95 -5.91 13.54
C ALA A 450 -10.63 -6.57 12.34
N MET A 451 -11.50 -7.53 12.61
CA MET A 451 -12.41 -8.09 11.61
C MET A 451 -13.64 -7.20 11.48
N THR A 452 -14.17 -7.12 10.28
CA THR A 452 -15.42 -6.42 9.96
C THR A 452 -16.17 -7.14 8.83
N LYS A 453 -17.32 -6.60 8.44
CA LYS A 453 -18.06 -7.02 7.24
C LYS A 453 -17.94 -5.92 6.19
N ALA A 454 -17.66 -6.29 4.95
CA ALA A 454 -17.61 -5.33 3.85
C ALA A 454 -18.92 -4.55 3.70
N SER A 455 -20.06 -5.24 3.85
CA SER A 455 -21.41 -4.66 3.80
C SER A 455 -21.73 -3.71 4.96
N LYS A 456 -20.95 -3.73 6.05
CA LYS A 456 -21.12 -2.88 7.25
C LYS A 456 -20.12 -1.75 7.33
N THR A 457 -19.20 -1.69 6.37
CA THR A 457 -18.14 -0.69 6.37
C THR A 457 -18.69 0.70 6.03
N ILE A 458 -18.25 1.71 6.78
CA ILE A 458 -18.68 3.11 6.69
C ILE A 458 -17.51 3.93 6.13
N SER A 459 -17.80 4.87 5.26
CA SER A 459 -16.81 5.82 4.73
C SER A 459 -16.98 7.21 5.33
N THR A 460 -15.92 8.02 5.27
CA THR A 460 -15.75 9.23 6.09
C THR A 460 -16.50 10.46 5.57
N GLU A 461 -16.76 10.58 4.27
CA GLU A 461 -17.43 11.73 3.67
C GLU A 461 -18.90 11.87 4.10
N PHE A 462 -19.41 13.08 4.31
CA PHE A 462 -20.83 13.32 4.57
C PHE A 462 -21.72 12.82 3.43
N LYS A 463 -22.88 12.24 3.80
CA LYS A 463 -23.75 11.51 2.87
C LYS A 463 -24.99 12.31 2.46
N ASN A 464 -25.59 13.05 3.39
CA ASN A 464 -26.90 13.68 3.11
C ASN A 464 -26.95 15.11 3.66
N ALA A 465 -27.39 16.03 2.82
CA ALA A 465 -27.77 17.36 3.32
C ALA A 465 -28.99 17.27 4.25
N GLY A 466 -28.96 18.03 5.33
CA GLY A 466 -29.96 17.99 6.42
C GLY A 466 -29.60 17.04 7.56
N SER A 467 -28.62 16.14 7.38
CA SER A 467 -28.20 15.24 8.46
C SER A 467 -27.61 15.99 9.64
N LYS A 468 -27.94 15.49 10.83
CA LYS A 468 -27.38 15.96 12.10
C LYS A 468 -25.98 15.35 12.29
N VAL A 469 -25.05 16.20 12.73
CA VAL A 469 -23.68 15.78 13.07
C VAL A 469 -23.42 16.05 14.55
N ILE A 470 -22.89 15.05 15.26
CA ILE A 470 -22.52 15.15 16.66
C ILE A 470 -21.00 15.04 16.84
N PHE A 471 -20.48 15.71 17.87
CA PHE A 471 -19.13 15.56 18.38
C PHE A 471 -19.13 14.67 19.61
N VAL A 472 -18.31 13.62 19.62
CA VAL A 472 -18.19 12.68 20.74
C VAL A 472 -16.74 12.73 21.25
N PRO A 473 -16.47 13.47 22.34
CA PRO A 473 -15.13 13.59 22.90
C PRO A 473 -14.69 12.30 23.58
N VAL A 474 -13.38 12.01 23.56
CA VAL A 474 -12.80 10.99 24.43
C VAL A 474 -13.07 11.36 25.88
N PRO A 475 -13.72 10.49 26.69
CA PRO A 475 -13.92 10.73 28.11
C PRO A 475 -12.57 10.85 28.82
N GLU A 476 -12.29 11.97 29.45
CA GLU A 476 -11.01 12.33 30.01
C GLU A 476 -11.09 12.69 31.49
N ASN A 477 -10.12 12.22 32.27
CA ASN A 477 -9.91 12.64 33.64
C ASN A 477 -9.28 14.03 33.66
N LYS A 478 -9.91 14.97 34.37
CA LYS A 478 -9.51 16.38 34.38
C LYS A 478 -8.14 16.65 35.05
N GLU A 479 -7.72 15.78 35.97
CA GLU A 479 -6.48 15.93 36.71
C GLU A 479 -5.31 15.31 35.98
N THR A 480 -5.52 14.10 35.46
CA THR A 480 -4.44 13.31 34.79
C THR A 480 -4.42 13.46 33.28
N LEU A 481 -5.44 14.04 32.66
CA LEU A 481 -5.63 14.16 31.21
C LEU A 481 -5.58 12.81 30.46
N MET A 482 -5.70 11.71 31.17
CA MET A 482 -5.78 10.35 30.64
C MET A 482 -7.24 9.98 30.34
N PRO A 483 -7.48 9.05 29.40
CA PRO A 483 -8.82 8.52 29.18
C PRO A 483 -9.43 7.93 30.46
N VAL A 484 -10.71 8.18 30.70
CA VAL A 484 -11.50 7.42 31.67
C VAL A 484 -11.92 6.13 30.98
N TRP A 485 -11.10 5.09 31.14
CA TRP A 485 -11.10 3.88 30.32
C TRP A 485 -12.46 3.16 30.29
N ASP A 486 -13.13 3.02 31.43
CA ASP A 486 -14.46 2.39 31.47
C ASP A 486 -15.48 3.18 30.64
N LYS A 487 -15.43 4.50 30.71
CA LYS A 487 -16.31 5.40 29.94
C LYS A 487 -15.94 5.38 28.44
N LEU A 488 -14.67 5.19 28.12
CA LEU A 488 -14.23 5.03 26.73
C LEU A 488 -14.77 3.72 26.14
N ILE A 489 -14.73 2.62 26.88
CA ILE A 489 -15.33 1.34 26.47
C ILE A 489 -16.84 1.49 26.26
N GLU A 490 -17.55 2.16 27.19
CA GLU A 490 -18.97 2.44 27.04
C GLU A 490 -19.27 3.25 25.77
N MET A 491 -18.47 4.28 25.50
CA MET A 491 -18.55 5.10 24.28
C MET A 491 -18.35 4.25 23.02
N TYR A 492 -17.28 3.44 22.98
CA TYR A 492 -17.01 2.57 21.84
C TYR A 492 -18.15 1.59 21.56
N ASN A 493 -18.67 0.93 22.59
CA ASN A 493 -19.78 -0.01 22.47
C ASN A 493 -21.07 0.67 21.99
N ALA A 494 -21.38 1.86 22.50
CA ALA A 494 -22.58 2.60 22.11
C ALA A 494 -22.53 3.10 20.67
N VAL A 495 -21.37 3.62 20.22
CA VAL A 495 -21.18 4.06 18.82
C VAL A 495 -21.17 2.86 17.89
N TYR A 496 -20.48 1.76 18.26
CA TYR A 496 -20.47 0.54 17.46
C TYR A 496 -21.88 -0.04 17.27
N ALA A 497 -22.72 -0.04 18.31
CA ALA A 497 -24.11 -0.46 18.18
C ALA A 497 -24.89 0.37 17.15
N LEU A 498 -24.65 1.69 17.09
CA LEU A 498 -25.26 2.55 16.07
C LEU A 498 -24.73 2.23 14.66
N CYS A 499 -23.44 1.86 14.53
CA CYS A 499 -22.88 1.42 13.25
C CYS A 499 -23.54 0.12 12.79
N GLU A 500 -23.66 -0.88 13.66
CA GLU A 500 -24.32 -2.16 13.36
C GLU A 500 -25.79 -1.98 12.93
N ASP A 501 -26.49 -1.04 13.56
CA ASP A 501 -27.87 -0.68 13.23
C ASP A 501 -28.00 0.16 11.93
N GLY A 502 -26.91 0.55 11.29
CA GLY A 502 -26.90 1.43 10.11
C GLY A 502 -27.34 2.87 10.41
N LYS A 503 -27.22 3.30 11.66
CA LYS A 503 -27.60 4.65 12.14
C LYS A 503 -26.46 5.67 12.05
N VAL A 504 -25.24 5.24 11.83
CA VAL A 504 -24.08 6.09 11.50
C VAL A 504 -23.93 6.13 9.99
N LEU A 505 -24.06 7.30 9.38
CA LEU A 505 -23.89 7.48 7.93
C LEU A 505 -22.42 7.69 7.57
N SER A 506 -21.72 8.50 8.35
CA SER A 506 -20.29 8.72 8.23
C SER A 506 -19.68 9.05 9.59
N ALA A 507 -18.37 8.78 9.73
CA ALA A 507 -17.63 9.17 10.93
C ALA A 507 -16.18 9.51 10.58
N SER A 508 -15.61 10.47 11.33
CA SER A 508 -14.20 10.84 11.25
C SER A 508 -13.61 10.99 12.65
N VAL A 509 -12.31 10.78 12.76
CA VAL A 509 -11.54 10.92 13.99
C VAL A 509 -10.88 12.29 14.04
N VAL A 510 -11.07 13.02 15.12
CA VAL A 510 -10.39 14.29 15.33
C VAL A 510 -8.92 14.05 15.63
N LYS A 511 -8.06 14.77 14.93
CA LYS A 511 -6.60 14.76 15.00
C LYS A 511 -6.05 16.15 14.70
N GLU A 512 -4.83 16.25 14.18
CA GLU A 512 -4.28 17.56 13.78
C GLU A 512 -5.27 18.35 12.91
N GLY A 513 -5.45 19.61 13.25
CA GLY A 513 -6.44 20.52 12.64
C GLY A 513 -7.81 20.55 13.31
N GLY A 514 -8.02 19.69 14.31
CA GLY A 514 -9.23 19.71 15.15
C GLY A 514 -10.52 19.30 14.43
N THR A 515 -11.66 19.62 15.07
CA THR A 515 -13.00 19.38 14.51
C THR A 515 -13.22 20.16 13.21
N ALA A 516 -12.63 21.34 13.08
CA ALA A 516 -12.66 22.14 11.87
C ALA A 516 -12.13 21.37 10.63
N ALA A 517 -10.95 20.76 10.74
CA ALA A 517 -10.38 19.97 9.64
C ALA A 517 -11.18 18.70 9.37
N SER A 518 -11.70 18.02 10.40
CA SER A 518 -12.55 16.83 10.24
C SER A 518 -13.80 17.16 9.41
N VAL A 519 -14.51 18.25 9.77
CA VAL A 519 -15.70 18.71 9.05
C VAL A 519 -15.37 19.11 7.60
N CYS A 520 -14.34 19.94 7.38
CA CYS A 520 -13.98 20.37 6.02
C CYS A 520 -13.66 19.18 5.12
N LYS A 521 -12.84 18.23 5.61
CA LYS A 521 -12.47 17.03 4.85
C LYS A 521 -13.67 16.15 4.54
N ALA A 522 -14.61 15.99 5.47
CA ALA A 522 -15.84 15.24 5.24
C ALA A 522 -16.76 15.91 4.20
N CYS A 523 -16.74 17.24 4.08
CA CYS A 523 -17.48 17.99 3.06
C CYS A 523 -16.92 17.80 1.65
N PHE A 524 -15.61 17.70 1.46
CA PHE A 524 -14.95 17.72 0.16
C PHE A 524 -15.40 16.59 -0.75
N GLY A 525 -15.55 15.37 -0.22
CA GLY A 525 -15.82 14.16 -1.01
C GLY A 525 -17.10 14.22 -1.82
N ASN A 526 -18.18 14.81 -1.27
CA ASN A 526 -19.47 14.95 -1.94
C ASN A 526 -19.83 16.40 -2.27
N GLY A 527 -19.00 17.37 -1.85
CA GLY A 527 -19.22 18.78 -2.13
C GLY A 527 -20.33 19.40 -1.27
N PHE A 528 -20.62 18.83 -0.10
CA PHE A 528 -21.59 19.40 0.83
C PHE A 528 -20.98 20.57 1.61
N GLY A 529 -21.84 21.46 2.11
CA GLY A 529 -21.50 22.44 3.11
C GLY A 529 -21.78 21.95 4.53
N PHE A 530 -21.47 22.80 5.53
CA PHE A 530 -21.73 22.50 6.93
C PHE A 530 -22.01 23.76 7.73
N LYS A 531 -23.03 23.71 8.57
CA LYS A 531 -23.35 24.78 9.49
C LYS A 531 -23.17 24.32 10.94
N PHE A 532 -22.22 24.93 11.66
CA PHE A 532 -22.01 24.67 13.07
C PHE A 532 -23.22 25.16 13.88
N ALA A 533 -23.61 24.38 14.88
CA ALA A 533 -24.82 24.65 15.70
C ALA A 533 -24.62 25.78 16.70
N ASN A 534 -23.40 25.95 17.23
CA ASN A 534 -23.06 26.86 18.29
C ASN A 534 -21.85 27.73 17.92
N GLU A 535 -21.67 28.85 18.67
CA GLU A 535 -20.39 29.55 18.63
C GLU A 535 -19.34 28.72 19.37
N LEU A 536 -18.19 28.54 18.74
CA LEU A 536 -17.06 27.74 19.22
C LEU A 536 -15.80 28.58 19.32
N THR A 537 -15.02 28.36 20.34
CA THR A 537 -13.70 28.95 20.52
C THR A 537 -12.69 28.30 19.55
N ASN A 538 -11.56 28.96 19.30
CA ASN A 538 -10.51 28.40 18.46
C ASN A 538 -9.89 27.13 19.07
N ASP A 539 -9.85 26.98 20.39
CA ASP A 539 -9.44 25.74 21.04
C ASP A 539 -10.41 24.58 20.74
N GLU A 540 -11.72 24.81 20.73
CA GLU A 540 -12.74 23.82 20.40
C GLU A 540 -12.73 23.44 18.91
N LEU A 541 -12.36 24.37 18.03
CA LEU A 541 -12.30 24.17 16.58
C LEU A 541 -11.01 23.48 16.13
N PHE A 542 -9.85 23.89 16.67
CA PHE A 542 -8.56 23.57 16.09
C PHE A 542 -7.64 22.72 16.99
N ALA A 543 -8.00 22.47 18.26
CA ALA A 543 -7.21 21.59 19.12
C ALA A 543 -7.22 20.14 18.59
N PRO A 544 -6.08 19.43 18.57
CA PRO A 544 -6.00 18.06 18.10
C PRO A 544 -6.56 17.07 19.13
N LEU A 545 -7.84 17.12 19.41
CA LEU A 545 -8.56 16.29 20.40
C LEU A 545 -8.55 14.80 20.01
N SER A 546 -7.34 14.23 19.83
CA SER A 546 -7.09 12.91 19.26
C SER A 546 -7.96 11.79 19.83
N GLY A 547 -8.54 11.00 18.95
CA GLY A 547 -9.42 9.89 19.28
C GLY A 547 -10.90 10.28 19.47
N SER A 548 -11.24 11.58 19.53
CA SER A 548 -12.63 12.04 19.53
C SER A 548 -13.26 11.86 18.15
N LEU A 549 -14.59 11.75 18.08
CA LEU A 549 -15.30 11.43 16.85
C LEU A 549 -16.22 12.59 16.42
N VAL A 550 -16.31 12.80 15.10
CA VAL A 550 -17.35 13.58 14.43
C VAL A 550 -18.21 12.57 13.66
N ILE A 551 -19.49 12.49 13.98
CA ILE A 551 -20.39 11.44 13.50
C ILE A 551 -21.62 12.06 12.83
N GLU A 552 -21.87 11.71 11.57
CA GLU A 552 -23.11 12.00 10.87
C GLU A 552 -24.13 10.91 11.17
N LEU A 553 -25.30 11.29 11.64
CA LEU A 553 -26.37 10.39 12.03
C LEU A 553 -27.46 10.28 10.96
N ALA A 554 -28.01 9.09 10.80
CA ALA A 554 -29.21 8.87 10.02
C ALA A 554 -30.41 9.60 10.66
N ASP A 555 -31.44 9.89 9.85
CA ASP A 555 -32.63 10.59 10.34
C ASP A 555 -33.30 9.86 11.51
N GLY A 556 -33.63 10.61 12.57
CA GLY A 556 -34.17 10.07 13.80
C GLY A 556 -33.22 9.26 14.68
N ALA A 557 -31.94 9.08 14.28
CA ALA A 557 -30.96 8.42 15.13
C ALA A 557 -30.41 9.34 16.22
N ALA A 558 -30.09 8.77 17.38
CA ALA A 558 -29.47 9.47 18.49
C ALA A 558 -28.54 8.55 19.26
N LEU A 559 -27.42 9.10 19.76
CA LEU A 559 -26.56 8.43 20.71
C LEU A 559 -27.18 8.50 22.09
N SER A 560 -26.96 7.47 22.94
CA SER A 560 -27.46 7.47 24.33
C SER A 560 -26.95 8.68 25.12
N ASN A 561 -27.80 9.28 25.93
CA ASN A 561 -27.44 10.36 26.82
C ASN A 561 -26.41 9.97 27.91
N ASP A 562 -26.19 8.68 28.13
CA ASP A 562 -25.17 8.19 29.05
C ASP A 562 -23.74 8.36 28.47
N VAL A 563 -23.64 8.57 27.17
CA VAL A 563 -22.38 8.88 26.46
C VAL A 563 -22.31 10.37 26.20
N LEU A 564 -21.26 11.00 26.68
CA LEU A 564 -21.03 12.45 26.47
C LEU A 564 -20.92 12.75 24.99
N HIS A 565 -21.78 13.62 24.50
CA HIS A 565 -21.73 14.11 23.13
C HIS A 565 -22.36 15.50 23.01
N TYR A 566 -22.04 16.21 21.95
CA TYR A 566 -22.54 17.57 21.68
C TYR A 566 -23.09 17.62 20.25
N ASP A 567 -24.11 18.44 20.06
CA ASP A 567 -24.58 18.82 18.72
C ASP A 567 -23.54 19.72 18.09
N LEU A 568 -22.90 19.19 17.01
CA LEU A 568 -21.86 19.93 16.29
C LEU A 568 -22.46 20.80 15.18
N GLY A 569 -23.51 20.31 14.52
CA GLY A 569 -24.17 21.06 13.44
C GLY A 569 -24.91 20.18 12.42
N THR A 570 -25.14 20.76 11.26
CA THR A 570 -25.92 20.13 10.19
C THR A 570 -25.19 20.22 8.85
N VAL A 571 -25.23 19.17 8.06
CA VAL A 571 -24.75 19.12 6.68
C VAL A 571 -25.68 19.95 5.78
N THR A 572 -25.12 20.76 4.90
CA THR A 572 -25.90 21.66 4.00
C THR A 572 -25.58 21.42 2.52
N ASN A 573 -26.40 21.93 1.62
CA ASN A 573 -26.22 21.83 0.16
C ASN A 573 -25.46 23.01 -0.47
N ASP A 574 -25.11 24.02 0.31
CA ASP A 574 -24.65 25.31 -0.21
C ASP A 574 -23.12 25.39 -0.46
N ALA A 575 -22.41 24.28 -0.28
CA ALA A 575 -20.95 24.19 -0.46
C ALA A 575 -20.18 25.28 0.32
N LYS A 576 -20.62 25.57 1.55
CA LYS A 576 -20.01 26.54 2.45
C LYS A 576 -19.84 25.97 3.85
N ILE A 577 -18.87 26.49 4.60
CA ILE A 577 -18.76 26.28 6.03
C ILE A 577 -19.27 27.53 6.74
N THR A 578 -20.32 27.36 7.55
CA THR A 578 -20.86 28.46 8.39
C THR A 578 -20.45 28.23 9.85
N VAL A 579 -19.66 29.14 10.41
CA VAL A 579 -19.14 29.10 11.79
C VAL A 579 -19.08 30.49 12.40
N ASN A 580 -19.54 30.66 13.65
CA ASN A 580 -19.48 31.91 14.38
C ASN A 580 -20.01 33.10 13.58
N GLY A 581 -21.08 32.89 12.80
CA GLY A 581 -21.70 33.92 11.94
C GLY A 581 -20.93 34.27 10.69
N LYS A 582 -19.87 33.55 10.38
CA LYS A 582 -19.06 33.69 9.15
C LYS A 582 -19.35 32.58 8.16
N GLU A 583 -19.32 32.88 6.88
CA GLU A 583 -19.41 31.90 5.78
C GLU A 583 -18.07 31.82 5.06
N ILE A 584 -17.62 30.59 4.77
CA ILE A 584 -16.36 30.30 4.07
C ILE A 584 -16.69 29.37 2.90
N GLU A 585 -16.32 29.78 1.67
CA GLU A 585 -16.50 28.94 0.48
C GLU A 585 -15.70 27.66 0.57
N LEU A 586 -16.34 26.53 0.29
CA LEU A 586 -15.69 25.21 0.33
C LEU A 586 -14.54 25.12 -0.68
N SER A 587 -14.68 25.76 -1.85
CA SER A 587 -13.65 25.83 -2.88
C SER A 587 -12.37 26.54 -2.39
N ALA A 588 -12.50 27.61 -1.61
CA ALA A 588 -11.36 28.31 -1.04
C ALA A 588 -10.62 27.44 0.01
N LEU A 589 -11.36 26.68 0.82
CA LEU A 589 -10.79 25.72 1.75
C LEU A 589 -10.08 24.57 1.03
N LEU A 590 -10.68 24.05 -0.03
CA LEU A 590 -10.09 22.98 -0.86
C LEU A 590 -8.79 23.45 -1.53
N GLU A 591 -8.76 24.65 -2.08
CA GLU A 591 -7.55 25.25 -2.67
C GLU A 591 -6.43 25.35 -1.61
N LYS A 592 -6.74 25.88 -0.43
CA LYS A 592 -5.78 25.96 0.67
C LYS A 592 -5.28 24.61 1.14
N TRP A 593 -6.15 23.60 1.15
CA TRP A 593 -5.83 22.26 1.57
C TRP A 593 -4.93 21.51 0.57
N THR A 594 -5.14 21.68 -0.73
CA THR A 594 -4.38 20.97 -1.78
C THR A 594 -3.05 21.64 -2.12
N ALA A 595 -2.93 22.95 -1.97
CA ALA A 595 -1.76 23.73 -2.41
C ALA A 595 -0.42 23.38 -1.73
N PRO A 596 -0.34 23.05 -0.42
CA PRO A 596 0.94 22.96 0.28
C PRO A 596 1.93 21.93 -0.28
N LEU A 597 1.48 20.77 -0.69
CA LEU A 597 2.34 19.69 -1.18
C LEU A 597 2.40 19.59 -2.71
N GLU A 598 1.72 20.46 -3.45
CA GLU A 598 1.64 20.40 -4.91
C GLU A 598 3.02 20.40 -5.61
N LYS A 599 4.01 21.12 -5.05
CA LYS A 599 5.38 21.14 -5.59
C LYS A 599 6.19 19.87 -5.31
N VAL A 600 5.76 19.03 -4.36
CA VAL A 600 6.45 17.81 -3.95
C VAL A 600 5.74 16.58 -4.48
N PHE A 601 4.44 16.56 -4.34
CA PHE A 601 3.52 15.51 -4.78
C PHE A 601 2.43 16.10 -5.68
N PRO A 602 2.75 16.41 -6.94
CA PRO A 602 1.83 17.09 -7.83
C PRO A 602 0.56 16.29 -8.07
N THR A 603 -0.56 17.00 -8.07
CA THR A 603 -1.89 16.50 -8.43
C THR A 603 -2.40 17.10 -9.74
N LYS A 604 -1.73 18.15 -10.23
CA LYS A 604 -2.06 18.88 -11.45
C LYS A 604 -0.99 18.72 -12.52
N ALA A 605 -1.41 18.65 -13.77
CA ALA A 605 -0.54 18.67 -14.93
C ALA A 605 -1.28 19.34 -16.11
N GLU A 606 -0.52 19.98 -16.98
CA GLU A 606 -1.08 20.49 -18.24
C GLU A 606 -1.21 19.31 -19.21
N VAL A 607 -2.44 19.04 -19.64
CA VAL A 607 -2.73 18.02 -20.65
C VAL A 607 -2.92 18.73 -21.98
N PRO A 608 -2.19 18.35 -23.04
CA PRO A 608 -2.44 18.90 -24.38
C PRO A 608 -3.88 18.60 -24.80
N GLU A 609 -4.62 19.61 -25.16
CA GLU A 609 -5.93 19.45 -25.78
C GLU A 609 -5.77 18.83 -27.18
N ILE A 610 -6.28 17.62 -27.34
CA ILE A 610 -6.42 16.97 -28.64
C ILE A 610 -7.93 16.92 -28.91
N GLU A 611 -8.43 17.85 -29.68
CA GLU A 611 -9.82 17.86 -30.13
C GLU A 611 -9.98 16.78 -31.23
N VAL A 612 -10.45 15.62 -30.86
CA VAL A 612 -10.94 14.61 -31.79
C VAL A 612 -12.36 14.27 -31.38
N ASP A 613 -13.29 14.50 -32.30
CA ASP A 613 -14.65 14.01 -32.13
C ASP A 613 -14.68 12.48 -32.23
N VAL A 614 -15.13 11.83 -31.16
CA VAL A 614 -15.27 10.38 -31.11
C VAL A 614 -16.75 10.04 -31.17
N PRO A 615 -17.25 9.64 -32.34
CA PRO A 615 -18.65 9.32 -32.50
C PRO A 615 -19.03 8.05 -31.73
N LEU A 616 -20.30 7.96 -31.29
CA LEU A 616 -20.84 6.76 -30.69
C LEU A 616 -21.10 5.70 -31.75
N TYR A 617 -20.47 4.55 -31.62
CA TYR A 617 -20.62 3.41 -32.50
C TYR A 617 -21.52 2.36 -31.85
N SER A 618 -22.79 2.29 -32.26
CA SER A 618 -23.83 1.44 -31.64
C SER A 618 -24.05 0.10 -32.36
N GLU A 619 -23.43 -0.10 -33.52
CA GLU A 619 -23.56 -1.35 -34.27
C GLU A 619 -22.70 -2.44 -33.61
N ARG A 620 -23.35 -3.56 -33.30
CA ARG A 620 -22.68 -4.71 -32.63
C ARG A 620 -22.24 -5.74 -33.64
N ASN A 621 -21.10 -6.34 -33.40
CA ASN A 621 -20.79 -7.60 -34.05
C ASN A 621 -21.65 -8.72 -33.44
N THR A 622 -22.55 -9.29 -34.21
CA THR A 622 -23.44 -10.37 -33.84
C THR A 622 -22.99 -11.74 -34.39
N SER A 623 -21.82 -11.79 -35.03
CA SER A 623 -21.24 -13.02 -35.55
C SER A 623 -21.04 -14.03 -34.43
N SER A 624 -21.36 -15.29 -34.71
CA SER A 624 -21.01 -16.39 -33.81
C SER A 624 -19.64 -16.95 -34.22
N PRO A 625 -18.81 -17.37 -33.27
CA PRO A 625 -17.50 -17.96 -33.59
C PRO A 625 -17.67 -19.21 -34.46
N ALA A 626 -16.70 -19.39 -35.38
CA ALA A 626 -16.70 -20.55 -36.30
C ALA A 626 -16.64 -21.89 -35.53
N ILE A 627 -15.88 -21.91 -34.42
CA ILE A 627 -15.75 -23.07 -33.53
C ILE A 627 -16.54 -22.79 -32.25
N LYS A 628 -17.65 -23.54 -32.09
CA LYS A 628 -18.46 -23.46 -30.88
C LYS A 628 -18.00 -24.48 -29.84
N VAL A 629 -17.69 -23.98 -28.62
CA VAL A 629 -17.33 -24.81 -27.46
C VAL A 629 -18.34 -24.60 -26.35
N ALA A 630 -18.62 -25.63 -25.57
CA ALA A 630 -19.56 -25.53 -24.46
C ALA A 630 -19.08 -24.61 -23.35
N LYS A 631 -17.76 -24.59 -23.10
CA LYS A 631 -17.10 -23.76 -22.12
C LYS A 631 -15.78 -23.29 -22.68
N PRO A 632 -15.60 -22.00 -23.00
CA PRO A 632 -14.37 -21.52 -23.57
C PRO A 632 -13.22 -21.58 -22.58
N THR A 633 -12.02 -21.77 -23.09
CA THR A 633 -10.78 -21.77 -22.31
C THR A 633 -10.02 -20.49 -22.57
N VAL A 634 -9.56 -19.86 -21.48
CA VAL A 634 -8.70 -18.67 -21.50
C VAL A 634 -7.29 -19.07 -21.06
N PHE A 635 -6.31 -18.78 -21.87
CA PHE A 635 -4.91 -18.93 -21.53
C PHE A 635 -4.37 -17.63 -20.92
N ILE A 636 -3.75 -17.73 -19.73
CA ILE A 636 -3.13 -16.61 -19.00
C ILE A 636 -1.67 -16.91 -18.75
N PRO A 637 -0.72 -16.33 -19.53
CA PRO A 637 0.70 -16.44 -19.23
C PRO A 637 1.06 -15.53 -18.06
N VAL A 638 1.81 -16.07 -17.11
CA VAL A 638 2.25 -15.37 -15.88
C VAL A 638 3.75 -15.14 -15.95
N PHE A 639 4.14 -13.96 -16.36
CA PHE A 639 5.56 -13.58 -16.46
C PHE A 639 6.13 -13.21 -15.08
N PRO A 640 7.45 -13.31 -14.87
CA PRO A 640 8.10 -12.69 -13.72
C PRO A 640 7.71 -11.21 -13.61
N GLY A 641 7.08 -10.82 -12.51
CA GLY A 641 6.53 -9.47 -12.30
C GLY A 641 5.06 -9.28 -12.67
N THR A 642 4.38 -10.25 -13.29
CA THR A 642 2.91 -10.26 -13.40
C THR A 642 2.32 -10.39 -11.99
N ASN A 643 1.29 -9.58 -11.69
CA ASN A 643 0.69 -9.57 -10.35
C ASN A 643 -0.85 -9.51 -10.33
N CYS A 644 -1.51 -9.40 -11.48
CA CYS A 644 -2.96 -9.41 -11.62
C CYS A 644 -3.52 -10.74 -12.13
N GLU A 645 -2.74 -11.83 -12.12
CA GLU A 645 -3.12 -13.12 -12.68
C GLU A 645 -4.30 -13.77 -11.95
N VAL A 646 -4.36 -13.64 -10.63
CA VAL A 646 -5.36 -14.32 -9.80
C VAL A 646 -6.74 -13.65 -9.92
N ASP A 647 -6.80 -12.33 -9.83
CA ASP A 647 -8.05 -11.56 -9.99
C ASP A 647 -8.57 -11.62 -11.42
N THR A 648 -7.67 -11.60 -12.41
CA THR A 648 -8.02 -11.85 -13.82
C THR A 648 -8.59 -13.24 -14.02
N ALA A 649 -7.95 -14.29 -13.52
CA ALA A 649 -8.45 -15.67 -13.61
C ALA A 649 -9.85 -15.79 -12.99
N ARG A 650 -10.04 -15.21 -11.80
CA ARG A 650 -11.31 -15.19 -11.08
C ARG A 650 -12.44 -14.50 -11.87
N ALA A 651 -12.13 -13.41 -12.57
CA ALA A 651 -13.10 -12.71 -13.42
C ALA A 651 -13.58 -13.59 -14.58
N PHE A 652 -12.68 -14.32 -15.25
CA PHE A 652 -13.04 -15.24 -16.33
C PHE A 652 -13.79 -16.47 -15.82
N GLU A 653 -13.39 -17.03 -14.68
CA GLU A 653 -14.10 -18.16 -14.05
C GLU A 653 -15.55 -17.76 -13.66
N LYS A 654 -15.74 -16.55 -13.12
CA LYS A 654 -17.05 -15.98 -12.78
C LYS A 654 -17.93 -15.80 -14.03
N ALA A 655 -17.32 -15.46 -15.16
CA ALA A 655 -18.00 -15.40 -16.47
C ALA A 655 -18.27 -16.78 -17.10
N GLY A 656 -17.81 -17.88 -16.48
CA GLY A 656 -18.05 -19.25 -16.89
C GLY A 656 -16.98 -19.88 -17.78
N ALA A 657 -15.81 -19.24 -17.96
CA ALA A 657 -14.71 -19.81 -18.71
C ALA A 657 -13.91 -20.84 -17.89
N ASN A 658 -13.17 -21.70 -18.60
CA ASN A 658 -12.04 -22.43 -18.03
C ASN A 658 -10.80 -21.55 -18.09
N VAL A 659 -9.99 -21.54 -17.04
CA VAL A 659 -8.74 -20.78 -17.00
C VAL A 659 -7.54 -21.73 -16.95
N GLU A 660 -6.58 -21.50 -17.81
CA GLU A 660 -5.28 -22.19 -17.87
C GLU A 660 -4.19 -21.16 -17.65
N MET A 661 -3.57 -21.17 -16.47
CA MET A 661 -2.42 -20.31 -16.17
C MET A 661 -1.12 -21.06 -16.37
N LEU A 662 -0.10 -20.40 -16.94
CA LEU A 662 1.24 -20.92 -17.09
C LEU A 662 2.25 -19.92 -16.52
N ILE A 663 3.04 -20.36 -15.55
CA ILE A 663 4.19 -19.58 -15.06
C ILE A 663 5.29 -19.65 -16.11
N VAL A 664 5.68 -18.50 -16.64
CA VAL A 664 6.78 -18.34 -17.56
C VAL A 664 8.11 -18.50 -16.81
N LYS A 665 8.83 -19.58 -17.08
CA LYS A 665 10.10 -19.88 -16.44
C LYS A 665 11.27 -19.38 -17.28
N ASN A 666 12.31 -18.84 -16.60
CA ASN A 666 13.49 -18.28 -17.25
C ASN A 666 14.79 -18.42 -16.45
N LEU A 667 14.85 -19.38 -15.52
CA LEU A 667 16.06 -19.62 -14.71
C LEU A 667 17.17 -20.29 -15.53
N SER A 668 16.80 -21.07 -16.54
CA SER A 668 17.72 -21.75 -17.45
C SER A 668 17.22 -21.71 -18.89
N SER A 669 18.11 -22.01 -19.87
CA SER A 669 17.70 -22.11 -21.27
C SER A 669 16.68 -23.23 -21.50
N ASN A 670 16.77 -24.33 -20.75
CA ASN A 670 15.80 -25.42 -20.82
C ASN A 670 14.42 -24.97 -20.32
N ASP A 671 14.35 -24.17 -19.24
CA ASP A 671 13.09 -23.62 -18.76
C ASP A 671 12.39 -22.74 -19.79
N ILE A 672 13.17 -21.99 -20.57
CA ILE A 672 12.63 -21.15 -21.64
C ILE A 672 12.05 -22.01 -22.75
N GLU A 673 12.76 -23.07 -23.19
CA GLU A 673 12.28 -23.99 -24.24
C GLU A 673 11.01 -24.73 -23.78
N GLU A 674 11.01 -25.29 -22.56
CA GLU A 674 9.82 -25.93 -21.97
C GLU A 674 8.63 -24.97 -21.91
N THR A 675 8.88 -23.72 -21.53
CA THR A 675 7.83 -22.68 -21.46
C THR A 675 7.24 -22.42 -22.85
N ILE A 676 8.08 -22.27 -23.89
CA ILE A 676 7.62 -22.04 -25.25
C ILE A 676 6.82 -23.24 -25.76
N ASP A 677 7.29 -24.47 -25.50
CA ASP A 677 6.58 -25.71 -25.88
C ASP A 677 5.19 -25.79 -25.25
N GLU A 678 5.08 -25.41 -23.97
CA GLU A 678 3.80 -25.46 -23.26
C GLU A 678 2.87 -24.31 -23.67
N MET A 679 3.41 -23.09 -23.87
CA MET A 679 2.64 -21.96 -24.41
C MET A 679 2.02 -22.31 -25.76
N GLU A 680 2.78 -22.90 -26.69
CA GLU A 680 2.29 -23.30 -27.98
C GLU A 680 1.09 -24.24 -27.87
N LYS A 681 1.18 -25.27 -27.02
CA LYS A 681 0.08 -26.23 -26.76
C LYS A 681 -1.14 -25.56 -26.15
N LEU A 682 -0.92 -24.65 -25.16
CA LEU A 682 -2.00 -23.97 -24.46
C LEU A 682 -2.75 -22.99 -25.39
N ILE A 683 -2.02 -22.23 -26.21
CA ILE A 683 -2.63 -21.33 -27.20
C ILE A 683 -3.42 -22.13 -28.25
N ALA A 684 -2.87 -23.26 -28.71
CA ALA A 684 -3.53 -24.10 -29.71
C ALA A 684 -4.89 -24.64 -29.27
N LYS A 685 -5.08 -24.90 -27.96
CA LYS A 685 -6.36 -25.40 -27.42
C LYS A 685 -7.30 -24.33 -26.87
N SER A 686 -6.80 -23.10 -26.62
CA SER A 686 -7.59 -22.03 -26.00
C SER A 686 -8.39 -21.24 -27.05
N GLN A 687 -9.48 -20.64 -26.62
CA GLN A 687 -10.31 -19.74 -27.44
C GLN A 687 -9.98 -18.27 -27.15
N MET A 688 -9.33 -18.01 -26.05
CA MET A 688 -8.95 -16.65 -25.63
C MET A 688 -7.54 -16.64 -25.05
N ILE A 689 -6.82 -15.53 -25.25
CA ILE A 689 -5.58 -15.21 -24.54
C ILE A 689 -5.81 -13.94 -23.73
N MET A 690 -5.44 -13.97 -22.47
CA MET A 690 -5.48 -12.78 -21.59
C MET A 690 -4.09 -12.46 -21.08
N LEU A 691 -3.61 -11.25 -21.36
CA LEU A 691 -2.36 -10.69 -20.84
C LEU A 691 -2.68 -9.81 -19.63
N PRO A 692 -2.38 -10.27 -18.40
CA PRO A 692 -2.72 -9.51 -17.20
C PRO A 692 -1.80 -8.28 -17.00
N GLY A 693 -2.22 -7.45 -16.05
CA GLY A 693 -1.40 -6.36 -15.55
C GLY A 693 -0.25 -6.82 -14.66
N GLY A 694 0.63 -5.90 -14.36
CA GLY A 694 1.82 -6.08 -13.55
C GLY A 694 3.02 -5.34 -14.11
N PHE A 695 4.22 -5.84 -13.82
CA PHE A 695 5.50 -5.24 -14.15
C PHE A 695 6.45 -6.32 -14.68
N SER A 696 6.15 -6.86 -15.86
CA SER A 696 6.87 -8.00 -16.43
C SER A 696 8.37 -7.72 -16.57
N GLY A 697 9.18 -8.58 -15.94
CA GLY A 697 10.64 -8.41 -15.88
C GLY A 697 11.11 -7.36 -14.87
N GLY A 698 10.21 -6.72 -14.09
CA GLY A 698 10.55 -5.62 -13.20
C GLY A 698 10.89 -4.35 -13.95
N ASP A 699 10.29 -4.12 -15.10
CA ASP A 699 10.64 -3.13 -16.10
C ASP A 699 9.98 -1.74 -15.89
N GLU A 700 9.45 -1.47 -14.72
CA GLU A 700 9.02 -0.11 -14.39
C GLU A 700 10.27 0.78 -14.08
N PRO A 701 10.30 2.02 -14.57
CA PRO A 701 9.34 2.67 -15.47
C PRO A 701 9.65 2.48 -16.97
N ASP A 702 10.83 1.96 -17.34
CA ASP A 702 11.30 1.93 -18.72
C ASP A 702 11.17 0.54 -19.35
N GLY A 703 10.40 0.40 -20.40
CA GLY A 703 10.32 -0.81 -21.18
C GLY A 703 9.16 -1.72 -20.90
N SER A 704 8.11 -1.15 -20.31
CA SER A 704 6.86 -1.82 -19.99
C SER A 704 6.34 -2.73 -21.10
N GLY A 705 6.07 -3.99 -20.75
CA GLY A 705 5.61 -5.01 -21.69
C GLY A 705 6.64 -5.56 -22.67
N LYS A 706 7.93 -5.16 -22.60
CA LYS A 706 8.98 -5.66 -23.50
C LYS A 706 9.20 -7.16 -23.37
N PHE A 707 9.21 -7.70 -22.15
CA PHE A 707 9.41 -9.13 -21.95
C PHE A 707 8.27 -9.95 -22.57
N ILE A 708 7.04 -9.54 -22.34
CA ILE A 708 5.86 -10.16 -22.96
C ILE A 708 5.98 -10.07 -24.49
N ALA A 709 6.20 -8.87 -25.02
CA ALA A 709 6.31 -8.65 -26.46
C ALA A 709 7.43 -9.47 -27.11
N THR A 710 8.58 -9.60 -26.45
CA THR A 710 9.69 -10.43 -26.96
C THR A 710 9.31 -11.90 -27.03
N THR A 711 8.65 -12.42 -25.98
CA THR A 711 8.19 -13.82 -25.95
C THR A 711 7.15 -14.09 -27.04
N PHE A 712 6.19 -13.19 -27.24
CA PHE A 712 5.13 -13.34 -28.25
C PHE A 712 5.63 -13.14 -29.70
N ARG A 713 6.79 -12.52 -29.88
CA ARG A 713 7.50 -12.48 -31.19
C ARG A 713 8.24 -13.76 -31.52
N ASN A 714 8.37 -14.72 -30.62
CA ASN A 714 8.88 -16.03 -30.96
C ASN A 714 8.05 -16.62 -32.13
N PRO A 715 8.65 -17.08 -33.22
CA PRO A 715 7.91 -17.49 -34.41
C PRO A 715 6.83 -18.56 -34.15
N ARG A 716 7.10 -19.51 -33.26
CA ARG A 716 6.16 -20.56 -32.89
C ARG A 716 4.93 -19.99 -32.18
N ILE A 717 5.15 -19.07 -31.23
CA ILE A 717 4.07 -18.40 -30.49
C ILE A 717 3.29 -17.46 -31.41
N ALA A 718 3.98 -16.66 -32.21
CA ALA A 718 3.35 -15.75 -33.17
C ALA A 718 2.45 -16.49 -34.17
N GLU A 719 2.86 -17.67 -34.63
CA GLU A 719 2.07 -18.52 -35.53
C GLU A 719 0.76 -18.98 -34.84
N GLN A 720 0.86 -19.43 -33.56
CA GLN A 720 -0.34 -19.85 -32.82
C GLN A 720 -1.30 -18.69 -32.52
N VAL A 721 -0.75 -17.51 -32.21
CA VAL A 721 -1.56 -16.30 -32.02
C VAL A 721 -2.29 -15.92 -33.32
N ASN A 722 -1.58 -15.91 -34.44
CA ASN A 722 -2.20 -15.62 -35.74
C ASN A 722 -3.26 -16.67 -36.09
N ASN A 723 -3.00 -17.95 -35.82
CA ASN A 723 -3.98 -19.02 -36.03
C ASN A 723 -5.22 -18.84 -35.14
N LEU A 724 -5.02 -18.47 -33.85
CA LEU A 724 -6.12 -18.16 -32.93
C LEU A 724 -7.00 -17.04 -33.49
N LEU A 725 -6.40 -15.91 -33.85
CA LEU A 725 -7.13 -14.70 -34.23
C LEU A 725 -7.75 -14.80 -35.65
N LYS A 726 -7.00 -15.33 -36.63
CA LYS A 726 -7.41 -15.30 -38.06
C LYS A 726 -8.18 -16.54 -38.51
N ASN A 727 -7.90 -17.72 -37.94
CA ASN A 727 -8.45 -18.99 -38.42
C ASN A 727 -9.46 -19.62 -37.45
N ARG A 728 -9.34 -19.35 -36.15
CA ARG A 728 -10.21 -19.93 -35.13
C ARG A 728 -11.19 -18.94 -34.52
N ASP A 729 -11.19 -17.67 -34.99
CA ASP A 729 -12.07 -16.61 -34.53
C ASP A 729 -11.99 -16.39 -33.01
N GLY A 730 -10.79 -16.50 -32.47
CA GLY A 730 -10.52 -16.35 -31.04
C GLY A 730 -10.31 -14.89 -30.64
N LEU A 731 -10.24 -14.65 -29.34
CA LEU A 731 -10.12 -13.31 -28.78
C LEU A 731 -8.80 -13.13 -27.99
N MET A 732 -8.32 -11.91 -27.96
CA MET A 732 -7.20 -11.53 -27.13
C MET A 732 -7.52 -10.24 -26.35
N LEU A 733 -7.13 -10.21 -25.07
CA LEU A 733 -7.31 -9.04 -24.20
C LEU A 733 -5.99 -8.76 -23.47
N GLY A 734 -5.65 -7.50 -23.33
CA GLY A 734 -4.52 -7.05 -22.51
C GLY A 734 -4.92 -5.90 -21.60
N ILE A 735 -4.56 -5.97 -20.32
CA ILE A 735 -4.81 -4.91 -19.34
C ILE A 735 -3.49 -4.39 -18.81
N CYS A 736 -3.34 -3.07 -18.66
CA CYS A 736 -2.17 -2.39 -18.14
C CYS A 736 -0.88 -2.86 -18.85
N ASN A 737 -0.01 -3.61 -18.19
CA ASN A 737 1.20 -4.19 -18.76
C ASN A 737 0.94 -5.11 -19.96
N GLY A 738 -0.16 -5.86 -19.92
CA GLY A 738 -0.63 -6.63 -21.07
C GLY A 738 -1.07 -5.76 -22.25
N PHE A 739 -1.74 -4.64 -21.99
CA PHE A 739 -2.10 -3.68 -23.04
C PHE A 739 -0.88 -3.01 -23.66
N GLN A 740 0.11 -2.64 -22.85
CA GLN A 740 1.40 -2.15 -23.34
C GLN A 740 2.06 -3.15 -24.29
N ALA A 741 2.01 -4.45 -23.95
CA ALA A 741 2.53 -5.51 -24.81
C ALA A 741 1.73 -5.62 -26.13
N LEU A 742 0.40 -5.54 -26.11
CA LEU A 742 -0.44 -5.58 -27.32
C LEU A 742 -0.10 -4.44 -28.30
N ILE A 743 0.09 -3.22 -27.78
CA ILE A 743 0.54 -2.07 -28.58
C ILE A 743 1.93 -2.33 -29.17
N LYS A 744 2.89 -2.80 -28.35
CA LYS A 744 4.27 -3.09 -28.81
C LYS A 744 4.33 -4.23 -29.84
N LEU A 745 3.38 -5.13 -29.82
CA LEU A 745 3.26 -6.21 -30.81
C LEU A 745 2.59 -5.76 -32.11
N GLY A 746 1.87 -4.63 -32.12
CA GLY A 746 1.03 -4.19 -33.23
C GLY A 746 -0.35 -4.85 -33.26
N LEU A 747 -0.65 -5.74 -32.29
CA LEU A 747 -1.98 -6.37 -32.18
C LEU A 747 -3.07 -5.34 -31.96
N VAL A 748 -2.80 -4.30 -31.21
CA VAL A 748 -3.64 -3.10 -31.14
C VAL A 748 -2.83 -1.95 -31.72
N PRO A 749 -3.35 -1.19 -32.70
CA PRO A 749 -4.68 -1.31 -33.31
C PRO A 749 -4.77 -2.17 -34.59
N TYR A 750 -3.70 -2.86 -35.02
CA TYR A 750 -3.61 -3.43 -36.37
C TYR A 750 -4.10 -4.88 -36.50
N GLY A 751 -4.33 -5.61 -35.39
CA GLY A 751 -4.83 -6.98 -35.41
C GLY A 751 -3.79 -8.06 -35.77
N GLU A 752 -2.50 -7.71 -35.85
CA GLU A 752 -1.42 -8.66 -36.19
C GLU A 752 -0.11 -8.32 -35.51
N ILE A 753 0.70 -9.36 -35.26
CA ILE A 753 2.05 -9.17 -34.76
C ILE A 753 2.93 -8.66 -35.93
N ARG A 754 3.45 -7.45 -35.75
CA ARG A 754 4.28 -6.78 -36.78
C ARG A 754 5.42 -5.98 -36.17
N GLU A 755 6.37 -5.57 -36.97
CA GLU A 755 7.36 -4.59 -36.58
C GLU A 755 6.74 -3.20 -36.56
N LEU A 756 6.97 -2.45 -35.46
CA LEU A 756 6.47 -1.10 -35.32
C LEU A 756 7.32 -0.10 -36.10
N LYS A 757 6.68 0.89 -36.68
CA LYS A 757 7.29 2.06 -37.35
C LYS A 757 7.39 3.22 -36.35
N ALA A 758 8.22 4.21 -36.67
CA ALA A 758 8.45 5.37 -35.79
C ALA A 758 7.17 6.17 -35.44
N ASN A 759 6.16 6.16 -36.31
CA ASN A 759 4.91 6.89 -36.13
C ASN A 759 3.74 6.00 -35.66
N ASP A 760 4.00 4.72 -35.39
CA ASP A 760 2.94 3.84 -34.88
C ASP A 760 2.53 4.25 -33.45
N PRO A 761 1.28 4.01 -33.05
CA PRO A 761 0.81 4.28 -31.70
C PRO A 761 1.66 3.65 -30.62
N THR A 762 1.82 4.35 -29.52
CA THR A 762 2.57 3.87 -28.35
C THR A 762 1.87 4.21 -27.04
N LEU A 763 2.21 3.48 -25.99
CA LEU A 763 1.92 3.88 -24.61
C LEU A 763 3.18 4.44 -23.96
N THR A 764 3.02 5.56 -23.23
CA THR A 764 4.10 6.26 -22.57
C THR A 764 3.68 6.72 -21.16
N PHE A 765 4.58 7.42 -20.48
CA PHE A 765 4.34 7.96 -19.14
C PHE A 765 3.11 8.82 -19.06
N ASN A 766 2.36 8.69 -17.97
CA ASN A 766 1.29 9.61 -17.61
C ASN A 766 1.80 11.05 -17.67
N THR A 767 0.98 11.97 -18.13
CA THR A 767 1.34 13.41 -18.23
C THR A 767 1.80 13.98 -16.89
N ILE A 768 1.22 13.50 -15.78
CA ILE A 768 1.63 13.91 -14.44
C ILE A 768 3.02 13.39 -14.01
N GLY A 769 3.65 12.51 -14.80
CA GLY A 769 5.01 12.01 -14.55
C GLY A 769 5.15 11.05 -13.35
N ARG A 770 4.07 10.40 -12.93
CA ARG A 770 4.06 9.42 -11.84
C ARG A 770 3.01 8.33 -12.03
N HIS A 771 3.13 7.26 -11.25
CA HIS A 771 2.05 6.29 -11.09
C HIS A 771 0.80 6.97 -10.53
N ILE A 772 -0.36 6.52 -10.97
CA ILE A 772 -1.66 6.98 -10.50
C ILE A 772 -2.55 5.77 -10.22
N SER A 773 -3.14 5.72 -9.03
CA SER A 773 -4.18 4.78 -8.63
C SER A 773 -5.42 5.57 -8.22
N HIS A 774 -6.50 5.43 -8.99
CA HIS A 774 -7.70 6.26 -8.84
C HIS A 774 -8.91 5.57 -9.47
N MET A 775 -10.14 6.00 -9.16
CA MET A 775 -11.34 5.59 -9.90
C MET A 775 -11.60 6.55 -11.04
N ALA A 776 -11.46 6.08 -12.27
CA ALA A 776 -11.73 6.88 -13.48
C ALA A 776 -13.15 6.68 -13.98
N TYR A 777 -13.77 7.75 -14.49
CA TYR A 777 -15.04 7.66 -15.18
C TYR A 777 -14.80 7.51 -16.68
N THR A 778 -15.38 6.46 -17.28
CA THR A 778 -15.23 6.16 -18.70
C THR A 778 -16.58 5.97 -19.36
N ARG A 779 -16.75 6.54 -20.55
CA ARG A 779 -17.94 6.36 -21.40
C ARG A 779 -17.62 5.37 -22.50
N VAL A 780 -18.49 4.40 -22.71
CA VAL A 780 -18.43 3.47 -23.84
C VAL A 780 -18.71 4.25 -25.13
N THR A 781 -17.74 4.30 -26.03
CA THR A 781 -17.88 4.99 -27.33
C THR A 781 -18.17 3.99 -28.45
N SER A 782 -17.78 2.74 -28.33
CA SER A 782 -17.98 1.72 -29.34
C SER A 782 -18.35 0.38 -28.72
N VAL A 783 -19.39 -0.28 -29.26
CA VAL A 783 -19.77 -1.65 -28.91
C VAL A 783 -19.48 -2.65 -30.02
N LYS A 784 -18.54 -2.31 -30.90
CA LYS A 784 -18.14 -3.15 -32.04
C LYS A 784 -17.52 -4.47 -31.60
N SER A 785 -16.71 -4.44 -30.52
CA SER A 785 -16.04 -5.65 -30.01
C SER A 785 -16.98 -6.57 -29.21
N PRO A 786 -16.84 -7.89 -29.32
CA PRO A 786 -17.56 -8.87 -28.49
C PRO A 786 -17.37 -8.67 -26.98
N TRP A 787 -16.24 -8.09 -26.53
CA TRP A 787 -16.00 -7.75 -25.12
C TRP A 787 -17.04 -6.78 -24.54
N PHE A 788 -17.73 -6.02 -25.38
CA PHE A 788 -18.77 -5.05 -25.01
C PHE A 788 -20.19 -5.52 -25.33
N ALA A 789 -20.41 -6.84 -25.44
CA ALA A 789 -21.71 -7.41 -25.79
C ALA A 789 -22.85 -7.01 -24.82
N ASN A 790 -22.55 -6.76 -23.55
CA ASN A 790 -23.52 -6.52 -22.48
C ASN A 790 -23.67 -5.04 -22.08
N VAL A 791 -23.04 -4.10 -22.78
CA VAL A 791 -23.12 -2.66 -22.51
C VAL A 791 -23.60 -1.90 -23.73
N ASN A 792 -24.03 -0.64 -23.59
CA ASN A 792 -24.48 0.19 -24.68
C ASN A 792 -23.51 1.35 -24.92
N ALA A 793 -23.44 1.82 -26.17
CA ALA A 793 -22.73 3.04 -26.48
C ALA A 793 -23.37 4.20 -25.71
N GLY A 794 -22.56 4.97 -25.00
CA GLY A 794 -23.00 6.05 -24.11
C GLY A 794 -23.06 5.65 -22.63
N ASP A 795 -23.02 4.36 -22.26
CA ASP A 795 -22.99 3.93 -20.87
C ASP A 795 -21.70 4.48 -20.20
N VAL A 796 -21.83 4.92 -18.94
CA VAL A 796 -20.71 5.46 -18.14
C VAL A 796 -20.43 4.55 -16.96
N PHE A 797 -19.16 4.23 -16.76
CA PHE A 797 -18.70 3.37 -15.67
C PHE A 797 -17.57 4.03 -14.90
N ALA A 798 -17.56 3.83 -13.58
CA ALA A 798 -16.40 4.08 -12.75
C ALA A 798 -15.51 2.82 -12.74
N VAL A 799 -14.27 2.95 -13.16
CA VAL A 799 -13.31 1.85 -13.25
C VAL A 799 -12.03 2.17 -12.49
N PRO A 800 -11.44 1.23 -11.74
CA PRO A 800 -10.16 1.47 -11.12
C PRO A 800 -9.05 1.52 -12.17
N VAL A 801 -8.19 2.52 -12.09
CA VAL A 801 -6.96 2.61 -12.88
C VAL A 801 -5.75 2.59 -11.95
N SER A 802 -4.68 1.92 -12.37
CA SER A 802 -3.42 1.86 -11.65
C SER A 802 -2.28 1.65 -12.65
N HIS A 803 -1.58 2.72 -13.00
CA HIS A 803 -0.49 2.69 -13.98
C HIS A 803 0.43 3.91 -13.90
N GLY A 804 1.70 3.73 -14.29
CA GLY A 804 2.67 4.81 -14.52
C GLY A 804 2.76 5.22 -15.98
N GLU A 805 2.49 4.27 -16.89
CA GLU A 805 2.58 4.40 -18.35
C GLU A 805 1.26 3.99 -19.01
N GLY A 806 0.24 4.82 -18.86
CA GLY A 806 -1.07 4.59 -19.45
C GLY A 806 -1.44 5.57 -20.57
N ARG A 807 -0.56 6.52 -20.91
CA ARG A 807 -0.83 7.54 -21.90
C ARG A 807 -0.70 6.99 -23.31
N PHE A 808 -1.83 6.88 -24.01
CA PHE A 808 -1.86 6.55 -25.45
C PHE A 808 -1.46 7.78 -26.28
N MET A 809 -0.48 7.58 -27.15
CA MET A 809 0.01 8.59 -28.08
C MET A 809 0.00 8.07 -29.52
N ALA A 810 -0.58 8.86 -30.41
CA ALA A 810 -0.55 8.71 -31.85
C ALA A 810 -0.68 10.09 -32.51
N ASP A 811 -0.36 10.20 -33.80
CA ASP A 811 -0.65 11.43 -34.53
C ASP A 811 -2.17 11.62 -34.68
N VAL A 812 -2.58 12.89 -34.90
CA VAL A 812 -4.00 13.28 -34.92
C VAL A 812 -4.76 12.57 -36.06
N GLU A 813 -4.15 12.33 -37.19
CA GLU A 813 -4.79 11.65 -38.31
C GLU A 813 -5.04 10.16 -37.97
N THR A 814 -4.08 9.51 -37.34
CA THR A 814 -4.27 8.13 -36.82
C THR A 814 -5.42 8.08 -35.82
N VAL A 815 -5.50 9.02 -34.89
CA VAL A 815 -6.59 9.03 -33.89
C VAL A 815 -7.94 9.26 -34.56
N LYS A 816 -8.05 10.16 -35.56
CA LYS A 816 -9.27 10.36 -36.31
C LYS A 816 -9.69 9.11 -37.08
N GLU A 817 -8.74 8.40 -37.67
CA GLU A 817 -9.02 7.12 -38.35
C GLU A 817 -9.54 6.07 -37.37
N LEU A 818 -8.91 5.91 -36.19
CA LEU A 818 -9.37 5.01 -35.14
C LEU A 818 -10.78 5.36 -34.67
N ALA A 819 -11.08 6.64 -34.49
CA ALA A 819 -12.41 7.11 -34.11
C ALA A 819 -13.46 6.78 -35.20
N LYS A 820 -13.14 7.09 -36.46
CA LYS A 820 -14.02 6.79 -37.63
C LYS A 820 -14.31 5.29 -37.75
N ASN A 821 -13.35 4.46 -37.49
CA ASN A 821 -13.48 3.02 -37.60
C ASN A 821 -14.20 2.36 -36.40
N GLY A 822 -14.54 3.13 -35.36
CA GLY A 822 -15.13 2.63 -34.13
C GLY A 822 -14.13 1.80 -33.27
N GLN A 823 -12.83 2.07 -33.43
CA GLN A 823 -11.75 1.36 -32.69
C GLN A 823 -11.48 1.97 -31.32
N ILE A 824 -11.96 3.19 -31.04
CA ILE A 824 -11.93 3.78 -29.71
C ILE A 824 -13.10 3.22 -28.91
N ALA A 825 -12.83 2.38 -27.95
CA ALA A 825 -13.83 1.65 -27.20
C ALA A 825 -14.43 2.45 -26.06
N THR A 826 -13.59 3.15 -25.31
CA THR A 826 -14.02 4.02 -24.22
C THR A 826 -13.23 5.32 -24.21
N GLN A 827 -13.81 6.33 -23.57
CA GLN A 827 -13.22 7.65 -23.43
C GLN A 827 -13.39 8.15 -22.01
N TYR A 828 -12.38 8.83 -21.45
CA TYR A 828 -12.48 9.47 -20.14
C TYR A 828 -13.52 10.59 -20.18
N VAL A 829 -14.32 10.67 -19.12
CA VAL A 829 -15.41 11.63 -18.98
C VAL A 829 -15.42 12.28 -17.59
N ASP A 830 -16.00 13.47 -17.52
CA ASP A 830 -16.31 14.15 -16.28
C ASP A 830 -17.48 13.47 -15.52
N LEU A 831 -17.84 13.97 -14.34
CA LEU A 831 -18.97 13.48 -13.56
C LEU A 831 -20.34 13.61 -14.24
N ALA A 832 -20.46 14.44 -15.27
CA ALA A 832 -21.67 14.59 -16.09
C ALA A 832 -21.67 13.66 -17.32
N GLY A 833 -20.60 12.91 -17.56
CA GLY A 833 -20.46 12.00 -18.69
C GLY A 833 -19.94 12.65 -19.97
N ASN A 834 -19.42 13.90 -19.89
CA ASN A 834 -18.84 14.59 -21.03
C ASN A 834 -17.35 14.24 -21.17
N PRO A 835 -16.82 14.07 -22.39
CA PRO A 835 -15.39 13.91 -22.61
C PRO A 835 -14.59 15.02 -21.94
N SER A 836 -13.52 14.66 -21.25
CA SER A 836 -12.69 15.62 -20.52
C SER A 836 -11.20 15.40 -20.82
N SER A 837 -10.49 16.50 -21.01
CA SER A 837 -9.03 16.57 -21.07
C SER A 837 -8.40 16.96 -19.73
N ASP A 838 -9.21 17.38 -18.76
CA ASP A 838 -8.72 17.72 -17.42
C ASP A 838 -8.06 16.52 -16.77
N ILE A 839 -6.87 16.74 -16.17
CA ILE A 839 -6.09 15.69 -15.48
C ILE A 839 -6.88 15.04 -14.34
N GLU A 840 -7.83 15.73 -13.76
CA GLU A 840 -8.73 15.21 -12.72
C GLU A 840 -9.57 14.03 -13.23
N PHE A 841 -9.96 14.05 -14.49
CA PHE A 841 -10.79 13.02 -15.12
C PHE A 841 -10.00 12.19 -16.14
N ASN A 842 -9.11 12.82 -16.89
CA ASN A 842 -8.23 12.17 -17.86
C ASN A 842 -6.84 11.96 -17.25
N LEU A 843 -6.75 10.97 -16.36
CA LEU A 843 -5.66 10.76 -15.43
C LEU A 843 -4.27 10.57 -16.07
N ASN A 844 -4.19 10.18 -17.33
CA ASN A 844 -2.92 9.92 -18.02
C ASN A 844 -2.63 10.88 -19.20
N GLY A 845 -3.62 11.70 -19.63
CA GLY A 845 -3.49 12.60 -20.75
C GLY A 845 -3.67 11.93 -22.11
N SER A 846 -4.33 10.78 -22.17
CA SER A 846 -4.67 10.08 -23.41
C SER A 846 -5.85 10.72 -24.11
N VAL A 847 -5.95 10.52 -25.42
CA VAL A 847 -7.16 10.87 -26.19
C VAL A 847 -8.31 9.91 -25.90
N CYS A 848 -7.99 8.66 -25.50
CA CYS A 848 -8.94 7.60 -25.24
C CYS A 848 -8.44 6.71 -24.09
N CYS A 849 -9.35 5.91 -23.52
CA CYS A 849 -9.02 4.98 -22.43
C CYS A 849 -8.71 3.56 -22.97
N LEU A 850 -9.51 3.05 -23.88
CA LEU A 850 -9.40 1.68 -24.40
C LEU A 850 -9.53 1.66 -25.94
N LEU A 851 -8.77 0.80 -26.59
CA LEU A 851 -8.73 0.64 -28.04
C LEU A 851 -9.04 -0.79 -28.48
N TYR A 852 -9.54 -0.91 -29.69
CA TYR A 852 -9.70 -2.19 -30.40
C TYR A 852 -8.75 -2.33 -31.58
N THR A 853 -8.68 -3.54 -32.12
CA THR A 853 -8.07 -3.81 -33.42
C THR A 853 -8.95 -3.33 -34.59
N SER A 854 -8.39 -3.22 -35.80
CA SER A 854 -9.10 -2.74 -36.99
C SER A 854 -10.32 -3.60 -37.35
N ASP A 855 -10.27 -4.88 -37.11
CA ASP A 855 -11.30 -5.86 -37.45
C ASP A 855 -12.03 -6.44 -36.22
N ALA A 856 -12.00 -5.80 -35.09
CA ALA A 856 -12.72 -6.02 -33.81
C ALA A 856 -13.73 -7.21 -33.82
N ALA A 857 -13.28 -8.34 -34.37
CA ALA A 857 -14.04 -9.57 -34.51
C ALA A 857 -13.98 -10.41 -33.25
#